data_7037ece0345e7f94f933782dbc0adba2
#
_entry.id   7037ece0345e7f94f933782dbc0adba2
#
_cell.length_a   1.000
_cell.length_b   1.000
_cell.length_c   1.000
_cell.angle_alpha   90.00
_cell.angle_beta   90.00
_cell.angle_gamma   90.00
#
_symmetry.space_group_name_H-M   'P 1'
#
loop_
_entity.id
_entity.type
_entity.pdbx_description
1 polymer ?
#
loop_
_entity_poly.entity_id
_entity_poly.type
_entity_poly.pdbx_seq_one_letter_code
_entity_poly.pdbx_strand_id
1 'polypeptide(L)'
;MDAKRSVDSAGNLDIDFTVIPKYRVSQVAFSGNNNFSGARLQKEIDTYAGSPLSEVGVKRDADKIKAYYQKKGYSLAKVSHSIERNEEDGSGAVIFEIDEGGDIEIQNIIFKGDPRVEKQYGFWGKIGRFLFGEDSKDFDSVDLLSEMKTDTWIPIISHLTDNGRFKEDEFQADIEKLRKFYRDHGYLDVEIDDSKIKFEFPDTDSPGDMDIVIDIVPNHQYKVGKVSFKGNTIKGFSDEELMKFVDYFNLTEGNVFSPSQVDKLIDQIREYYGQYGYVDTIVRVLRRPNVKTGDIDIVIEVIESKMFYLESINIQGNSKTKSEVIIRELALEPGEVFDLHRMKISENRLKETRFFDEVTLSPEETNIPQRKNLKIAVKEGRTGNLTFGAGFSTVESLVATVEITQGNFDYSNYKSYFQGAGQKFRIRGTIGLKSNQVIISFEEPWVFNRELAYGIDLYRTDSDYYSDYYSEMRLGVTNFLRKRIYERIEARLAYKLELVDIYNVDREIRGNVIPESDIGTRTISQVSLSFLRDTRDSYMVPTRGTRLELIQDVAGGPLLGQTNLYRIEARAGWWVPTFDFGKQVFSLVGRTGAVQGYGGKEVPYFERFFLGGGYNMRGFKYRKVGKLDPTTEEPLGGNTFAFASAEYSVELFNPVRFAVFYDIGFVNSDSWDWDPSDYCSDFGVGFRVLLMGAPMRIDLGFPLKAGDHNDDGMQFNFSFGTVF
;
A
#
# COMPACT_ATOMS: atom_id res chain seq x y z
N MET A 1 -54.98 -4.86 -5.27
CA MET A 1 -56.32 -4.43 -5.66
C MET A 1 -57.05 -5.66 -6.17
N ASP A 2 -58.09 -6.04 -5.48
CA ASP A 2 -59.01 -7.08 -5.98
C ASP A 2 -60.33 -6.41 -6.32
N ALA A 3 -60.91 -6.74 -7.46
CA ALA A 3 -62.15 -6.14 -7.94
C ALA A 3 -63.21 -7.23 -8.11
N LYS A 4 -64.26 -7.18 -7.31
CA LYS A 4 -65.46 -8.03 -7.48
C LYS A 4 -66.49 -7.28 -8.30
N ARG A 5 -67.00 -7.96 -9.28
CA ARG A 5 -68.07 -7.47 -10.18
C ARG A 5 -69.38 -8.11 -9.80
N SER A 6 -70.40 -7.30 -9.51
CA SER A 6 -71.79 -7.76 -9.35
C SER A 6 -72.74 -6.95 -10.27
N VAL A 7 -73.84 -7.51 -10.61
CA VAL A 7 -74.90 -6.82 -11.39
C VAL A 7 -76.10 -6.76 -10.48
N ASP A 8 -76.70 -5.59 -10.29
CA ASP A 8 -77.89 -5.41 -9.49
C ASP A 8 -79.17 -5.91 -10.24
N SER A 9 -80.27 -5.98 -9.52
CA SER A 9 -81.52 -6.42 -10.10
C SER A 9 -82.13 -5.49 -11.17
N ALA A 10 -81.54 -4.27 -11.29
CA ALA A 10 -81.94 -3.29 -12.35
C ALA A 10 -80.97 -3.32 -13.56
N GLY A 11 -79.91 -4.19 -13.55
CA GLY A 11 -78.96 -4.33 -14.64
C GLY A 11 -77.76 -3.40 -14.57
N ASN A 12 -77.57 -2.69 -13.47
CA ASN A 12 -76.40 -1.87 -13.26
C ASN A 12 -75.18 -2.67 -12.80
N LEU A 13 -74.00 -2.28 -13.23
CA LEU A 13 -72.76 -2.95 -12.89
C LEU A 13 -72.16 -2.28 -11.66
N ASP A 14 -72.11 -3.03 -10.57
CA ASP A 14 -71.35 -2.61 -9.35
C ASP A 14 -69.98 -3.26 -9.38
N ILE A 15 -68.94 -2.42 -9.12
CA ILE A 15 -67.57 -2.87 -9.02
C ILE A 15 -67.04 -2.49 -7.64
N ASP A 16 -66.89 -3.50 -6.79
CA ASP A 16 -66.28 -3.36 -5.46
C ASP A 16 -64.80 -3.51 -5.57
N PHE A 17 -64.09 -2.45 -5.24
CA PHE A 17 -62.63 -2.46 -5.14
C PHE A 17 -62.20 -2.72 -3.68
N THR A 18 -61.57 -3.84 -3.42
CA THR A 18 -60.92 -4.08 -2.15
C THR A 18 -59.52 -3.46 -2.18
N VAL A 19 -59.34 -2.39 -1.45
CA VAL A 19 -58.03 -1.70 -1.33
C VAL A 19 -57.40 -2.14 -0.03
N ILE A 20 -56.27 -2.82 -0.12
CA ILE A 20 -55.45 -3.12 1.04
C ILE A 20 -54.53 -1.87 1.28
N PRO A 21 -54.69 -1.21 2.42
CA PRO A 21 -53.85 -0.04 2.74
C PRO A 21 -52.37 -0.49 2.84
N LYS A 22 -51.47 0.25 2.19
CA LYS A 22 -50.04 0.07 2.39
C LYS A 22 -49.60 0.79 3.67
N TYR A 23 -49.15 0.01 4.63
CA TYR A 23 -48.52 0.55 5.84
C TYR A 23 -47.23 1.28 5.49
N ARG A 24 -46.92 2.31 6.26
CA ARG A 24 -45.61 2.97 6.20
C ARG A 24 -44.83 2.64 7.46
N VAL A 25 -43.51 2.57 7.31
CA VAL A 25 -42.60 2.34 8.43
C VAL A 25 -42.60 3.59 9.33
N SER A 26 -43.02 3.45 10.60
CA SER A 26 -43.01 4.54 11.59
C SER A 26 -41.60 4.71 12.16
N GLN A 27 -40.96 3.60 12.53
CA GLN A 27 -39.59 3.57 13.03
C GLN A 27 -38.93 2.24 12.71
N VAL A 28 -37.59 2.24 12.72
CA VAL A 28 -36.74 1.04 12.69
C VAL A 28 -35.97 0.99 13.99
N ALA A 29 -36.08 -0.11 14.71
CA ALA A 29 -35.36 -0.34 15.97
C ALA A 29 -34.49 -1.59 15.86
N PHE A 30 -33.37 -1.57 16.57
CA PHE A 30 -32.45 -2.69 16.68
C PHE A 30 -32.29 -3.06 18.15
N SER A 31 -32.35 -4.34 18.50
CA SER A 31 -32.13 -4.86 19.81
C SER A 31 -31.10 -5.99 19.79
N GLY A 32 -30.30 -6.12 20.87
CA GLY A 32 -29.25 -7.12 20.97
C GLY A 32 -27.94 -6.78 20.20
N ASN A 33 -27.87 -5.62 19.56
CA ASN A 33 -26.72 -5.13 18.81
C ASN A 33 -25.68 -4.45 19.72
N ASN A 34 -24.95 -5.23 20.51
CA ASN A 34 -23.98 -4.72 21.50
C ASN A 34 -22.69 -4.19 20.84
N ASN A 35 -22.23 -4.81 19.76
CA ASN A 35 -20.97 -4.52 19.11
C ASN A 35 -21.06 -3.46 17.99
N PHE A 36 -22.24 -3.29 17.37
CA PHE A 36 -22.45 -2.31 16.31
C PHE A 36 -23.63 -1.39 16.64
N SER A 37 -23.42 -0.08 16.52
CA SER A 37 -24.49 0.89 16.78
C SER A 37 -25.64 0.76 15.77
N GLY A 38 -26.89 1.01 16.21
CA GLY A 38 -28.06 1.02 15.32
C GLY A 38 -27.91 1.98 14.14
N ALA A 39 -27.23 3.13 14.32
CA ALA A 39 -26.93 4.06 13.25
C ALA A 39 -25.99 3.47 12.16
N ARG A 40 -25.13 2.52 12.54
CA ARG A 40 -24.27 1.80 11.61
C ARG A 40 -25.09 0.76 10.84
N LEU A 41 -25.90 -0.03 11.56
CA LEU A 41 -26.75 -1.05 10.94
C LEU A 41 -27.79 -0.45 10.00
N GLN A 42 -28.31 0.74 10.32
CA GLN A 42 -29.25 1.47 9.45
C GLN A 42 -28.68 1.79 8.06
N LYS A 43 -27.35 1.90 7.92
CA LYS A 43 -26.69 2.15 6.61
C LYS A 43 -26.61 0.90 5.74
N GLU A 44 -26.76 -0.27 6.31
CA GLU A 44 -26.66 -1.54 5.60
C GLU A 44 -28.02 -2.02 5.07
N ILE A 45 -29.14 -1.37 5.47
CA ILE A 45 -30.51 -1.75 5.12
C ILE A 45 -31.18 -0.70 4.25
N ASP A 46 -32.22 -1.14 3.50
CA ASP A 46 -33.01 -0.26 2.63
C ASP A 46 -34.26 0.30 3.35
N THR A 47 -34.71 -0.34 4.44
CA THR A 47 -35.89 0.08 5.20
C THR A 47 -35.56 1.26 6.11
N TYR A 48 -36.31 2.36 6.00
CA TYR A 48 -36.16 3.55 6.85
C TYR A 48 -37.52 4.15 7.21
N ALA A 49 -37.58 4.96 8.25
CA ALA A 49 -38.81 5.65 8.69
C ALA A 49 -39.42 6.50 7.57
N GLY A 50 -40.70 6.25 7.25
CA GLY A 50 -41.43 6.87 6.14
C GLY A 50 -41.46 6.04 4.84
N SER A 51 -40.63 4.99 4.70
CA SER A 51 -40.66 4.08 3.55
C SER A 51 -41.92 3.21 3.56
N PRO A 52 -42.39 2.71 2.39
CA PRO A 52 -43.49 1.72 2.34
C PRO A 52 -43.08 0.44 3.07
N LEU A 53 -43.94 -0.07 3.95
CA LEU A 53 -43.67 -1.30 4.69
C LEU A 53 -43.84 -2.50 3.74
N SER A 54 -42.76 -3.26 3.58
CA SER A 54 -42.69 -4.48 2.77
C SER A 54 -42.09 -5.62 3.60
N GLU A 55 -42.89 -6.66 3.91
CA GLU A 55 -42.39 -7.82 4.66
C GLU A 55 -41.18 -8.49 3.98
N VAL A 56 -41.26 -8.61 2.64
CA VAL A 56 -40.16 -9.15 1.84
C VAL A 56 -38.92 -8.25 1.91
N GLY A 57 -39.12 -6.91 1.96
CA GLY A 57 -38.04 -5.94 2.13
C GLY A 57 -37.38 -6.07 3.50
N VAL A 58 -38.18 -6.13 4.56
CA VAL A 58 -37.71 -6.29 5.94
C VAL A 58 -36.95 -7.61 6.14
N LYS A 59 -37.45 -8.72 5.56
CA LYS A 59 -36.73 -9.99 5.59
C LYS A 59 -35.37 -9.90 4.90
N ARG A 60 -35.32 -9.32 3.71
CA ARG A 60 -34.06 -9.10 2.98
C ARG A 60 -33.08 -8.22 3.76
N ASP A 61 -33.59 -7.22 4.48
CA ASP A 61 -32.77 -6.36 5.33
C ASP A 61 -32.25 -7.11 6.57
N ALA A 62 -33.04 -8.03 7.16
CA ALA A 62 -32.54 -8.93 8.20
C ALA A 62 -31.40 -9.82 7.68
N ASP A 63 -31.52 -10.35 6.46
CA ASP A 63 -30.45 -11.12 5.81
C ASP A 63 -29.21 -10.26 5.56
N LYS A 64 -29.35 -8.99 5.18
CA LYS A 64 -28.23 -8.05 5.02
C LYS A 64 -27.52 -7.77 6.35
N ILE A 65 -28.28 -7.55 7.43
CA ILE A 65 -27.71 -7.37 8.77
C ILE A 65 -26.94 -8.62 9.17
N LYS A 66 -27.52 -9.82 8.98
CA LYS A 66 -26.84 -11.08 9.24
C LYS A 66 -25.54 -11.20 8.46
N ALA A 67 -25.56 -10.95 7.16
CA ALA A 67 -24.36 -10.97 6.31
C ALA A 67 -23.31 -9.95 6.76
N TYR A 68 -23.73 -8.76 7.20
CA TYR A 68 -22.85 -7.76 7.78
C TYR A 68 -22.12 -8.28 9.02
N TYR A 69 -22.84 -8.91 9.95
CA TYR A 69 -22.26 -9.51 11.17
C TYR A 69 -21.29 -10.64 10.81
N GLN A 70 -21.69 -11.55 9.90
CA GLN A 70 -20.82 -12.66 9.43
C GLN A 70 -19.54 -12.13 8.79
N LYS A 71 -19.64 -11.10 7.96
CA LYS A 71 -18.46 -10.43 7.36
C LYS A 71 -17.52 -9.81 8.41
N LYS A 72 -18.06 -9.50 9.61
CA LYS A 72 -17.30 -8.96 10.74
C LYS A 72 -16.78 -10.02 11.72
N GLY A 73 -16.93 -11.31 11.39
CA GLY A 73 -16.43 -12.43 12.18
C GLY A 73 -17.45 -13.04 13.17
N TYR A 74 -18.65 -12.53 13.20
CA TYR A 74 -19.76 -13.07 14.02
C TYR A 74 -20.54 -14.14 13.23
N SER A 75 -19.90 -15.26 12.94
CA SER A 75 -20.45 -16.30 12.04
C SER A 75 -21.71 -16.97 12.60
N LEU A 76 -21.88 -16.96 13.91
CA LEU A 76 -23.06 -17.51 14.61
C LEU A 76 -24.22 -16.51 14.73
N ALA A 77 -24.08 -15.29 14.23
CA ALA A 77 -25.10 -14.26 14.35
C ALA A 77 -26.43 -14.69 13.76
N LYS A 78 -27.49 -14.51 14.54
CA LYS A 78 -28.88 -14.73 14.14
C LYS A 78 -29.60 -13.40 14.15
N VAL A 79 -30.37 -13.14 13.09
CA VAL A 79 -31.17 -11.92 12.99
C VAL A 79 -32.59 -12.33 12.71
N SER A 80 -33.47 -11.98 13.64
CA SER A 80 -34.94 -12.08 13.46
C SER A 80 -35.51 -10.67 13.30
N HIS A 81 -36.75 -10.61 12.83
CA HIS A 81 -37.45 -9.35 12.69
C HIS A 81 -38.90 -9.52 13.13
N SER A 82 -39.45 -8.46 13.74
CA SER A 82 -40.86 -8.34 14.03
C SER A 82 -41.43 -7.04 13.49
N ILE A 83 -42.69 -7.04 13.14
CA ILE A 83 -43.40 -5.89 12.61
C ILE A 83 -44.64 -5.65 13.50
N GLU A 84 -44.60 -4.56 14.22
CA GLU A 84 -45.75 -4.09 15.02
C GLU A 84 -46.56 -3.11 14.22
N ARG A 85 -47.80 -3.52 13.83
CA ARG A 85 -48.68 -2.69 13.00
C ARG A 85 -49.63 -1.90 13.89
N ASN A 86 -49.80 -0.63 13.59
CA ASN A 86 -50.83 0.21 14.13
C ASN A 86 -51.92 0.42 13.03
N GLU A 87 -53.08 -0.12 13.28
CA GLU A 87 -54.21 -0.03 12.34
C GLU A 87 -54.89 1.35 12.36
N GLU A 88 -54.74 2.12 13.44
CA GLU A 88 -55.37 3.43 13.58
C GLU A 88 -54.73 4.49 12.67
N ASP A 89 -53.44 4.45 12.48
CA ASP A 89 -52.68 5.44 11.70
C ASP A 89 -52.07 4.88 10.42
N GLY A 90 -52.22 3.59 10.17
CA GLY A 90 -51.65 2.92 8.98
C GLY A 90 -50.14 2.83 8.98
N SER A 91 -49.54 2.81 10.18
CA SER A 91 -48.09 2.72 10.36
C SER A 91 -47.63 1.36 10.87
N GLY A 92 -46.35 1.06 10.75
CA GLY A 92 -45.75 -0.12 11.36
C GLY A 92 -44.31 0.13 11.83
N ALA A 93 -44.02 -0.29 13.08
CA ALA A 93 -42.66 -0.30 13.59
C ALA A 93 -41.98 -1.61 13.19
N VAL A 94 -40.72 -1.51 12.68
CA VAL A 94 -39.89 -2.65 12.35
C VAL A 94 -38.83 -2.79 13.42
N ILE A 95 -38.73 -3.96 14.03
CA ILE A 95 -37.75 -4.28 15.07
C ILE A 95 -36.91 -5.45 14.56
N PHE A 96 -35.59 -5.22 14.48
CA PHE A 96 -34.61 -6.28 14.23
C PHE A 96 -34.04 -6.74 15.57
N GLU A 97 -34.23 -8.01 15.87
CA GLU A 97 -33.68 -8.68 17.06
C GLU A 97 -32.43 -9.44 16.65
N ILE A 98 -31.32 -9.11 17.24
CA ILE A 98 -30.00 -9.59 16.87
C ILE A 98 -29.44 -10.41 18.05
N ASP A 99 -29.14 -11.65 17.79
CA ASP A 99 -28.31 -12.49 18.64
C ASP A 99 -26.93 -12.58 17.98
N GLU A 100 -25.97 -11.86 18.53
CA GLU A 100 -24.62 -11.75 17.93
C GLU A 100 -23.85 -13.08 18.00
N GLY A 101 -24.23 -14.02 18.86
CA GLY A 101 -23.69 -15.38 18.94
C GLY A 101 -22.23 -15.49 19.37
N GLY A 102 -21.60 -14.38 19.66
CA GLY A 102 -20.15 -14.30 19.93
C GLY A 102 -19.29 -14.41 18.67
N ASP A 103 -18.04 -13.99 18.77
CA ASP A 103 -17.01 -14.20 17.77
C ASP A 103 -16.37 -15.59 17.94
N ILE A 104 -16.06 -16.22 16.83
CA ILE A 104 -15.32 -17.49 16.80
C ILE A 104 -13.84 -17.19 16.61
N GLU A 105 -13.02 -17.58 17.58
CA GLU A 105 -11.57 -17.45 17.54
C GLU A 105 -10.93 -18.74 17.05
N ILE A 106 -10.09 -18.66 16.01
CA ILE A 106 -9.42 -19.81 15.41
C ILE A 106 -8.15 -20.10 16.21
N GLN A 107 -8.15 -21.19 16.94
CA GLN A 107 -6.99 -21.61 17.71
C GLN A 107 -5.94 -22.30 16.84
N ASN A 108 -6.36 -23.26 16.02
CA ASN A 108 -5.47 -24.00 15.13
C ASN A 108 -6.09 -24.21 13.76
N ILE A 109 -5.23 -24.26 12.73
CA ILE A 109 -5.56 -24.75 11.38
C ILE A 109 -4.69 -25.97 11.13
N ILE A 110 -5.33 -27.13 10.96
CA ILE A 110 -4.71 -28.45 10.94
C ILE A 110 -4.90 -29.07 9.56
N PHE A 111 -3.81 -29.36 8.87
CA PHE A 111 -3.84 -30.09 7.60
C PHE A 111 -3.62 -31.60 7.84
N LYS A 112 -4.40 -32.45 7.16
CA LYS A 112 -4.30 -33.92 7.23
C LYS A 112 -4.31 -34.52 5.83
N GLY A 113 -3.84 -35.75 5.68
CA GLY A 113 -3.92 -36.53 4.42
C GLY A 113 -2.72 -36.36 3.50
N ASP A 114 -1.95 -35.27 3.62
CA ASP A 114 -0.66 -35.08 2.94
C ASP A 114 0.48 -35.06 3.97
N PRO A 115 1.37 -36.05 3.96
CA PRO A 115 2.46 -36.16 4.97
C PRO A 115 3.40 -34.95 5.02
N ARG A 116 3.52 -34.18 3.93
CA ARG A 116 4.36 -32.97 3.85
C ARG A 116 3.86 -31.85 4.74
N VAL A 117 2.53 -31.74 4.89
CA VAL A 117 1.87 -30.64 5.61
C VAL A 117 1.26 -31.05 6.95
N GLU A 118 1.30 -32.33 7.32
CA GLU A 118 0.78 -32.83 8.61
C GLU A 118 1.58 -32.33 9.82
N LYS A 119 2.86 -31.96 9.62
CA LYS A 119 3.68 -31.44 10.71
C LYS A 119 3.20 -30.02 11.09
N GLN A 120 2.66 -29.95 12.29
CA GLN A 120 2.24 -28.67 12.86
C GLN A 120 3.40 -27.96 13.56
N TYR A 121 3.49 -26.67 13.33
CA TYR A 121 4.44 -25.82 14.01
C TYR A 121 3.68 -24.92 14.98
N GLY A 122 3.88 -25.09 16.31
CA GLY A 122 3.45 -24.07 17.28
C GLY A 122 4.14 -22.73 17.05
N PHE A 123 3.71 -21.69 17.77
CA PHE A 123 4.24 -20.33 17.60
C PHE A 123 5.79 -20.27 17.56
N TRP A 124 6.47 -20.89 18.54
CA TRP A 124 7.94 -20.94 18.59
C TRP A 124 8.54 -21.85 17.51
N GLY A 125 7.83 -22.89 17.12
CA GLY A 125 8.25 -23.76 16.01
C GLY A 125 8.14 -23.04 14.65
N LYS A 126 7.11 -22.22 14.45
CA LYS A 126 7.00 -21.33 13.27
C LYS A 126 8.18 -20.35 13.22
N ILE A 127 8.49 -19.69 14.35
CA ILE A 127 9.66 -18.79 14.45
C ILE A 127 10.97 -19.55 14.18
N GLY A 128 11.14 -20.74 14.75
CA GLY A 128 12.32 -21.57 14.53
C GLY A 128 12.47 -21.98 13.06
N ARG A 129 11.38 -22.37 12.40
CA ARG A 129 11.34 -22.67 10.97
C ARG A 129 11.71 -21.44 10.13
N PHE A 130 11.19 -20.24 10.49
CA PHE A 130 11.50 -18.98 9.83
C PHE A 130 12.98 -18.57 9.98
N LEU A 131 13.60 -18.84 11.11
CA LEU A 131 14.98 -18.41 11.39
C LEU A 131 16.04 -19.43 10.92
N PHE A 132 15.73 -20.73 10.98
CA PHE A 132 16.70 -21.80 10.84
C PHE A 132 16.25 -22.94 9.89
N GLY A 133 15.10 -22.77 9.22
CA GLY A 133 14.57 -23.81 8.33
C GLY A 133 15.45 -24.01 7.11
N GLU A 134 15.68 -25.26 6.73
CA GLU A 134 16.33 -25.61 5.47
C GLU A 134 15.38 -25.34 4.29
N ASP A 135 15.90 -24.84 3.17
CA ASP A 135 15.20 -24.79 1.88
C ASP A 135 14.87 -26.22 1.45
N SER A 136 13.69 -26.70 1.83
CA SER A 136 13.18 -27.97 1.29
C SER A 136 12.64 -27.70 -0.12
N LYS A 137 12.95 -28.62 -1.06
CA LYS A 137 12.37 -28.57 -2.41
C LYS A 137 10.85 -28.73 -2.42
N ASP A 138 10.28 -29.19 -1.30
CA ASP A 138 8.86 -29.42 -1.09
C ASP A 138 8.29 -28.38 -0.12
N PHE A 139 7.04 -27.99 -0.34
CA PHE A 139 6.30 -27.09 0.55
C PHE A 139 5.81 -27.80 1.83
N ASP A 140 5.56 -27.03 2.88
CA ASP A 140 5.05 -27.53 4.17
C ASP A 140 3.77 -26.79 4.63
N SER A 141 3.30 -27.06 5.85
CA SER A 141 2.10 -26.42 6.41
C SER A 141 2.23 -24.92 6.57
N VAL A 142 3.43 -24.38 6.73
CA VAL A 142 3.66 -22.93 6.86
C VAL A 142 3.45 -22.25 5.51
N ASP A 143 3.88 -22.89 4.42
CA ASP A 143 3.66 -22.37 3.06
C ASP A 143 2.16 -22.30 2.75
N LEU A 144 1.40 -23.35 3.11
CA LEU A 144 -0.06 -23.33 2.94
C LEU A 144 -0.74 -22.24 3.76
N LEU A 145 -0.34 -22.07 5.03
CA LEU A 145 -0.87 -21.01 5.88
C LEU A 145 -0.53 -19.61 5.32
N SER A 146 0.61 -19.46 4.64
CA SER A 146 1.00 -18.18 4.03
C SER A 146 0.11 -17.77 2.85
N GLU A 147 -0.53 -18.70 2.18
CA GLU A 147 -1.48 -18.48 1.08
C GLU A 147 -2.88 -18.08 1.60
N MET A 148 -3.19 -18.44 2.84
CA MET A 148 -4.49 -18.18 3.45
C MET A 148 -4.55 -16.76 4.04
N LYS A 149 -5.74 -16.16 4.03
CA LYS A 149 -6.05 -14.95 4.82
C LYS A 149 -6.55 -15.31 6.21
N THR A 150 -7.19 -16.47 6.32
CA THR A 150 -7.65 -17.04 7.58
C THR A 150 -6.41 -17.41 8.41
N ASP A 151 -6.28 -16.83 9.58
CA ASP A 151 -5.12 -17.00 10.46
C ASP A 151 -5.58 -17.42 11.87
N THR A 152 -4.66 -17.82 12.71
CA THR A 152 -4.92 -18.19 14.11
C THR A 152 -5.06 -16.95 14.99
N TRP A 153 -5.86 -17.04 16.06
CA TRP A 153 -6.04 -15.98 17.04
C TRP A 153 -4.77 -15.74 17.86
N ILE A 154 -4.34 -14.50 17.96
CA ILE A 154 -3.21 -14.09 18.78
C ILE A 154 -3.68 -12.97 19.71
N PRO A 155 -3.69 -13.16 21.05
CA PRO A 155 -4.11 -12.14 22.00
C PRO A 155 -3.45 -10.79 21.75
N ILE A 156 -4.19 -9.70 22.01
CA ILE A 156 -3.79 -8.30 21.77
C ILE A 156 -3.75 -7.94 20.28
N ILE A 157 -3.07 -8.73 19.42
CA ILE A 157 -2.90 -8.41 18.01
C ILE A 157 -4.20 -8.62 17.24
N SER A 158 -4.85 -9.75 17.47
CA SER A 158 -6.13 -10.07 16.83
C SER A 158 -7.23 -9.09 17.22
N HIS A 159 -7.22 -8.59 18.46
CA HIS A 159 -8.11 -7.48 18.87
C HIS A 159 -7.87 -6.17 18.10
N LEU A 160 -6.64 -5.90 17.69
CA LEU A 160 -6.29 -4.69 16.97
C LEU A 160 -6.44 -4.81 15.45
N THR A 161 -6.35 -6.04 14.91
CA THR A 161 -6.29 -6.29 13.46
C THR A 161 -7.52 -6.99 12.90
N ASP A 162 -8.43 -7.49 13.75
CA ASP A 162 -9.54 -8.39 13.38
C ASP A 162 -9.10 -9.72 12.74
N ASN A 163 -7.81 -10.08 12.81
CA ASN A 163 -7.30 -11.36 12.35
C ASN A 163 -7.60 -12.47 13.37
N GLY A 164 -7.64 -13.73 12.90
CA GLY A 164 -7.89 -14.87 13.75
C GLY A 164 -9.36 -15.11 14.13
N ARG A 165 -10.28 -14.28 13.62
CA ARG A 165 -11.73 -14.52 13.70
C ARG A 165 -12.19 -15.27 12.46
N PHE A 166 -13.07 -16.25 12.66
CA PHE A 166 -13.58 -17.03 11.55
C PHE A 166 -14.56 -16.22 10.69
N LYS A 167 -14.28 -16.16 9.38
CA LYS A 167 -15.12 -15.51 8.38
C LYS A 167 -15.33 -16.48 7.22
N GLU A 168 -16.54 -16.95 7.05
CA GLU A 168 -16.89 -17.97 6.06
C GLU A 168 -16.45 -17.61 4.64
N ASP A 169 -16.74 -16.38 4.19
CA ASP A 169 -16.41 -15.92 2.82
C ASP A 169 -14.88 -15.92 2.58
N GLU A 170 -14.07 -15.50 3.57
CA GLU A 170 -12.62 -15.50 3.47
C GLU A 170 -12.08 -16.92 3.48
N PHE A 171 -12.63 -17.78 4.32
CA PHE A 171 -12.23 -19.17 4.42
C PHE A 171 -12.51 -19.94 3.12
N GLN A 172 -13.71 -19.77 2.52
CA GLN A 172 -14.03 -20.39 1.23
C GLN A 172 -13.07 -19.92 0.12
N ALA A 173 -12.74 -18.64 0.10
CA ALA A 173 -11.73 -18.12 -0.83
C ALA A 173 -10.34 -18.73 -0.60
N ASP A 174 -9.99 -19.01 0.66
CA ASP A 174 -8.71 -19.65 1.00
C ASP A 174 -8.65 -21.12 0.57
N ILE A 175 -9.75 -21.88 0.68
CA ILE A 175 -9.82 -23.24 0.15
C ILE A 175 -9.56 -23.25 -1.37
N GLU A 176 -10.12 -22.29 -2.13
CA GLU A 176 -9.82 -22.17 -3.56
C GLU A 176 -8.35 -21.82 -3.84
N LYS A 177 -7.73 -20.98 -3.00
CA LYS A 177 -6.30 -20.70 -3.12
C LYS A 177 -5.44 -21.92 -2.83
N LEU A 178 -5.80 -22.73 -1.80
CA LEU A 178 -5.11 -23.98 -1.52
C LEU A 178 -5.21 -24.97 -2.69
N ARG A 179 -6.41 -25.13 -3.28
CA ARG A 179 -6.60 -25.94 -4.51
C ARG A 179 -5.72 -25.44 -5.64
N LYS A 180 -5.66 -24.12 -5.85
CA LYS A 180 -4.81 -23.49 -6.85
C LYS A 180 -3.33 -23.70 -6.56
N PHE A 181 -2.90 -23.54 -5.31
CA PHE A 181 -1.53 -23.77 -4.87
C PHE A 181 -1.07 -25.18 -5.21
N TYR A 182 -1.85 -26.19 -4.84
CA TYR A 182 -1.53 -27.59 -5.17
C TYR A 182 -1.46 -27.83 -6.68
N ARG A 183 -2.42 -27.31 -7.44
CA ARG A 183 -2.42 -27.42 -8.91
C ARG A 183 -1.19 -26.77 -9.54
N ASP A 184 -0.75 -25.63 -9.01
CA ASP A 184 0.45 -24.94 -9.48
C ASP A 184 1.75 -25.67 -9.10
N HIS A 185 1.70 -26.60 -8.12
CA HIS A 185 2.76 -27.55 -7.79
C HIS A 185 2.58 -28.91 -8.47
N GLY A 186 1.76 -29.00 -9.50
CA GLY A 186 1.58 -30.19 -10.34
C GLY A 186 0.50 -31.17 -9.87
N TYR A 187 -0.13 -30.95 -8.74
CA TYR A 187 -1.19 -31.83 -8.21
C TYR A 187 -2.55 -31.43 -8.77
N LEU A 188 -2.78 -31.71 -10.06
CA LEU A 188 -4.00 -31.26 -10.76
C LEU A 188 -5.27 -31.87 -10.21
N ASP A 189 -5.17 -33.13 -9.75
CA ASP A 189 -6.28 -33.92 -9.24
C ASP A 189 -6.39 -33.83 -7.70
N VAL A 190 -5.85 -32.74 -7.10
CA VAL A 190 -5.98 -32.53 -5.66
C VAL A 190 -7.44 -32.47 -5.24
N GLU A 191 -7.77 -33.24 -4.20
CA GLU A 191 -9.09 -33.27 -3.59
C GLU A 191 -9.04 -32.58 -2.23
N ILE A 192 -9.79 -31.51 -2.06
CA ILE A 192 -10.13 -30.87 -0.80
C ILE A 192 -11.65 -30.84 -0.76
N ASP A 193 -12.22 -31.78 -0.04
CA ASP A 193 -13.68 -31.97 0.02
C ASP A 193 -14.25 -31.06 1.13
N ASP A 194 -15.02 -30.07 0.75
CA ASP A 194 -15.62 -29.11 1.69
C ASP A 194 -16.51 -29.81 2.75
N SER A 195 -17.11 -30.95 2.40
CA SER A 195 -17.93 -31.73 3.33
C SER A 195 -17.12 -32.49 4.39
N LYS A 196 -15.82 -32.64 4.19
CA LYS A 196 -14.89 -33.29 5.13
C LYS A 196 -14.12 -32.30 5.99
N ILE A 197 -14.26 -30.99 5.72
CA ILE A 197 -13.68 -29.96 6.60
C ILE A 197 -14.43 -30.02 7.93
N LYS A 198 -13.66 -30.17 9.02
CA LYS A 198 -14.21 -30.24 10.35
C LYS A 198 -13.92 -28.98 11.12
N PHE A 199 -14.92 -28.46 11.78
CA PHE A 199 -14.82 -27.39 12.75
C PHE A 199 -14.99 -28.02 14.14
N GLU A 200 -13.89 -28.13 14.86
CA GLU A 200 -13.82 -28.79 16.18
C GLU A 200 -13.76 -27.70 17.25
N PHE A 201 -14.58 -27.84 18.29
CA PHE A 201 -14.59 -26.93 19.44
C PHE A 201 -13.96 -27.69 20.63
N PRO A 202 -12.66 -27.50 20.90
CA PRO A 202 -11.91 -28.34 21.80
C PRO A 202 -12.26 -28.14 23.27
N ASP A 203 -12.80 -26.99 23.66
CA ASP A 203 -13.11 -26.68 25.04
C ASP A 203 -14.58 -26.28 25.23
N THR A 204 -15.25 -26.94 26.20
CA THR A 204 -16.62 -26.61 26.60
C THR A 204 -16.69 -25.35 27.48
N ASP A 205 -15.58 -24.95 28.09
CA ASP A 205 -15.49 -23.78 28.96
C ASP A 205 -15.19 -22.47 28.15
N SER A 206 -14.73 -22.62 26.90
CA SER A 206 -14.48 -21.51 25.97
C SER A 206 -15.24 -21.73 24.65
N PRO A 207 -16.56 -21.48 24.63
CA PRO A 207 -17.42 -21.85 23.49
C PRO A 207 -17.15 -21.08 22.20
N GLY A 208 -16.22 -20.12 22.21
CA GLY A 208 -15.77 -19.36 21.05
C GLY A 208 -14.52 -19.92 20.38
N ASP A 209 -13.78 -20.85 21.01
CA ASP A 209 -12.54 -21.41 20.48
C ASP A 209 -12.79 -22.53 19.47
N MET A 210 -12.16 -22.45 18.30
CA MET A 210 -12.38 -23.39 17.21
C MET A 210 -11.08 -23.82 16.54
N ASP A 211 -10.96 -25.15 16.30
CA ASP A 211 -9.94 -25.72 15.42
C ASP A 211 -10.55 -26.05 14.05
N ILE A 212 -9.82 -25.74 12.99
CA ILE A 212 -10.20 -26.06 11.61
C ILE A 212 -9.34 -27.21 11.12
N VAL A 213 -9.95 -28.33 10.77
CA VAL A 213 -9.24 -29.51 10.23
C VAL A 213 -9.58 -29.64 8.75
N ILE A 214 -8.56 -29.53 7.89
CA ILE A 214 -8.66 -29.62 6.43
C ILE A 214 -7.99 -30.89 5.97
N ASP A 215 -8.76 -31.77 5.33
CA ASP A 215 -8.28 -33.03 4.76
C ASP A 215 -7.92 -32.83 3.29
N ILE A 216 -6.64 -33.11 2.93
CA ILE A 216 -6.08 -32.84 1.61
C ILE A 216 -5.53 -34.14 1.03
N VAL A 217 -6.07 -34.55 -0.11
CA VAL A 217 -5.56 -35.69 -0.88
C VAL A 217 -4.88 -35.17 -2.13
N PRO A 218 -3.53 -35.10 -2.18
CA PRO A 218 -2.81 -34.47 -3.29
C PRO A 218 -2.89 -35.26 -4.60
N ASN A 219 -3.09 -36.59 -4.54
CA ASN A 219 -3.06 -37.47 -5.68
C ASN A 219 -1.72 -37.43 -6.46
N HIS A 220 -1.76 -37.58 -7.78
CA HIS A 220 -0.58 -37.66 -8.63
C HIS A 220 0.03 -36.27 -8.96
N GLN A 221 1.37 -36.17 -8.90
CA GLN A 221 2.07 -34.98 -9.37
C GLN A 221 2.41 -35.08 -10.85
N TYR A 222 1.85 -34.20 -11.66
CA TYR A 222 2.10 -34.13 -13.08
C TYR A 222 3.32 -33.29 -13.41
N LYS A 223 4.06 -33.73 -14.45
CA LYS A 223 5.20 -33.03 -15.00
C LYS A 223 4.92 -32.58 -16.43
N VAL A 224 5.72 -31.63 -16.89
CA VAL A 224 5.69 -31.18 -18.28
C VAL A 224 6.32 -32.26 -19.16
N GLY A 225 5.57 -32.73 -20.15
CA GLY A 225 6.05 -33.57 -21.22
C GLY A 225 6.66 -32.74 -22.37
N LYS A 226 6.38 -33.14 -23.60
CA LYS A 226 6.91 -32.46 -24.79
C LYS A 226 6.14 -31.16 -25.06
N VAL A 227 6.88 -30.05 -25.26
CA VAL A 227 6.31 -28.77 -25.69
C VAL A 227 6.52 -28.59 -27.19
N SER A 228 5.47 -28.17 -27.91
CA SER A 228 5.53 -27.96 -29.36
C SER A 228 4.64 -26.79 -29.79
N PHE A 229 5.01 -26.11 -30.87
CA PHE A 229 4.25 -25.01 -31.46
C PHE A 229 3.61 -25.42 -32.77
N LYS A 230 2.50 -24.77 -33.13
CA LYS A 230 1.78 -24.94 -34.40
C LYS A 230 1.21 -23.60 -34.85
N GLY A 231 1.29 -23.31 -36.14
CA GLY A 231 0.66 -22.16 -36.78
C GLY A 231 1.46 -20.86 -36.74
N ASN A 232 2.64 -20.82 -36.12
CA ASN A 232 3.55 -19.71 -36.09
C ASN A 232 4.37 -19.66 -37.40
N THR A 233 3.81 -19.04 -38.44
CA THR A 233 4.37 -19.00 -39.77
C THR A 233 5.05 -17.68 -40.12
N ILE A 234 4.81 -16.60 -39.38
CA ILE A 234 5.38 -15.29 -39.61
C ILE A 234 6.87 -15.31 -39.26
N LYS A 235 7.68 -14.85 -40.18
CA LYS A 235 9.13 -14.74 -39.99
C LYS A 235 9.45 -13.81 -38.82
N GLY A 236 10.19 -14.32 -37.84
CA GLY A 236 10.51 -13.60 -36.59
C GLY A 236 9.83 -14.18 -35.34
N PHE A 237 8.85 -15.08 -35.52
CA PHE A 237 8.19 -15.78 -34.41
C PHE A 237 8.46 -17.30 -34.50
N SER A 238 9.73 -17.66 -34.62
CA SER A 238 10.14 -19.05 -34.75
C SER A 238 9.94 -19.83 -33.43
N ASP A 239 9.89 -21.16 -33.58
CA ASP A 239 9.82 -22.05 -32.40
C ASP A 239 10.94 -21.76 -31.39
N GLU A 240 12.16 -21.43 -31.88
CA GLU A 240 13.32 -21.11 -31.04
C GLU A 240 13.09 -19.83 -30.21
N GLU A 241 12.47 -18.79 -30.81
CA GLU A 241 12.15 -17.56 -30.07
C GLU A 241 11.05 -17.78 -29.05
N LEU A 242 10.01 -18.52 -29.43
CA LEU A 242 8.90 -18.82 -28.54
C LEU A 242 9.30 -19.78 -27.40
N MET A 243 10.27 -20.68 -27.64
CA MET A 243 10.79 -21.59 -26.63
C MET A 243 11.47 -20.84 -25.48
N LYS A 244 12.06 -19.66 -25.72
CA LYS A 244 12.64 -18.82 -24.65
C LYS A 244 11.62 -18.42 -23.58
N PHE A 245 10.34 -18.23 -23.97
CA PHE A 245 9.29 -17.97 -23.00
C PHE A 245 8.91 -19.23 -22.22
N VAL A 246 8.94 -20.41 -22.86
CA VAL A 246 8.74 -21.70 -22.20
C VAL A 246 9.78 -21.93 -21.11
N ASP A 247 11.07 -21.65 -21.44
CA ASP A 247 12.19 -21.74 -20.50
C ASP A 247 12.03 -20.74 -19.35
N TYR A 248 11.64 -19.50 -19.66
CA TYR A 248 11.44 -18.44 -18.67
C TYR A 248 10.35 -18.79 -17.63
N PHE A 249 9.29 -19.47 -18.06
CA PHE A 249 8.21 -19.91 -17.17
C PHE A 249 8.43 -21.32 -16.59
N ASN A 250 9.64 -21.90 -16.70
CA ASN A 250 9.98 -23.24 -16.21
C ASN A 250 9.05 -24.37 -16.72
N LEU A 251 8.52 -24.23 -17.94
CA LEU A 251 7.64 -25.22 -18.56
C LEU A 251 8.39 -26.17 -19.51
N THR A 252 9.66 -26.42 -19.25
CA THR A 252 10.48 -27.38 -20.00
C THR A 252 10.19 -28.81 -19.57
N GLU A 253 10.48 -29.76 -20.46
CA GLU A 253 10.28 -31.20 -20.23
C GLU A 253 10.92 -31.68 -18.91
N GLY A 254 10.15 -32.37 -18.10
CA GLY A 254 10.54 -32.91 -16.79
C GLY A 254 10.29 -31.99 -15.60
N ASN A 255 10.02 -30.71 -15.81
CA ASN A 255 9.64 -29.78 -14.73
C ASN A 255 8.22 -30.04 -14.25
N VAL A 256 7.90 -29.55 -13.05
CA VAL A 256 6.55 -29.63 -12.50
C VAL A 256 5.58 -28.84 -13.36
N PHE A 257 4.43 -29.43 -13.71
CA PHE A 257 3.42 -28.76 -14.49
C PHE A 257 2.66 -27.73 -13.63
N SER A 258 2.57 -26.49 -14.11
CA SER A 258 1.83 -25.40 -13.44
C SER A 258 0.83 -24.74 -14.39
N PRO A 259 -0.48 -24.88 -14.14
CA PRO A 259 -1.51 -24.19 -14.92
C PRO A 259 -1.33 -22.68 -15.00
N SER A 260 -0.99 -22.03 -13.88
CA SER A 260 -0.77 -20.59 -13.82
C SER A 260 0.43 -20.14 -14.66
N GLN A 261 1.48 -20.94 -14.77
CA GLN A 261 2.61 -20.62 -15.66
C GLN A 261 2.23 -20.78 -17.13
N VAL A 262 1.40 -21.76 -17.47
CA VAL A 262 0.86 -21.92 -18.82
C VAL A 262 0.00 -20.74 -19.23
N ASP A 263 -0.86 -20.24 -18.35
CA ASP A 263 -1.70 -19.08 -18.62
C ASP A 263 -0.83 -17.81 -18.84
N LYS A 264 0.21 -17.63 -18.03
CA LYS A 264 1.18 -16.54 -18.20
C LYS A 264 1.95 -16.66 -19.51
N LEU A 265 2.33 -17.87 -19.92
CA LEU A 265 2.98 -18.14 -21.20
C LEU A 265 2.08 -17.73 -22.38
N ILE A 266 0.79 -18.08 -22.33
CA ILE A 266 -0.19 -17.68 -23.37
C ILE A 266 -0.24 -16.15 -23.47
N ASP A 267 -0.38 -15.46 -22.35
CA ASP A 267 -0.47 -14.01 -22.32
C ASP A 267 0.82 -13.36 -22.83
N GLN A 268 2.00 -13.91 -22.47
CA GLN A 268 3.28 -13.42 -22.91
C GLN A 268 3.50 -13.60 -24.44
N ILE A 269 3.11 -14.75 -24.99
CA ILE A 269 3.18 -14.98 -26.44
C ILE A 269 2.22 -14.03 -27.16
N ARG A 270 0.99 -13.84 -26.68
CA ARG A 270 0.02 -12.90 -27.25
C ARG A 270 0.55 -11.46 -27.20
N GLU A 271 1.16 -11.05 -26.09
CA GLU A 271 1.77 -9.73 -25.93
C GLU A 271 2.96 -9.55 -26.90
N TYR A 272 3.77 -10.60 -27.08
CA TYR A 272 4.90 -10.59 -28.00
C TYR A 272 4.46 -10.39 -29.47
N TYR A 273 3.43 -11.10 -29.94
CA TYR A 273 2.84 -10.84 -31.26
C TYR A 273 2.22 -9.43 -31.33
N GLY A 274 1.54 -9.02 -30.27
CA GLY A 274 0.87 -7.72 -30.17
C GLY A 274 1.81 -6.53 -30.22
N GLN A 275 3.07 -6.65 -29.77
CA GLN A 275 4.08 -5.60 -29.86
C GLN A 275 4.40 -5.22 -31.32
N TYR A 276 4.25 -6.18 -32.24
CA TYR A 276 4.50 -5.98 -33.67
C TYR A 276 3.22 -5.75 -34.47
N GLY A 277 2.10 -5.43 -33.80
CA GLY A 277 0.85 -5.09 -34.44
C GLY A 277 -0.06 -6.27 -34.80
N TYR A 278 0.26 -7.49 -34.45
CA TYR A 278 -0.56 -8.68 -34.67
C TYR A 278 -1.61 -8.83 -33.56
N VAL A 279 -2.47 -7.83 -33.42
CA VAL A 279 -3.37 -7.60 -32.30
C VAL A 279 -4.39 -8.70 -32.08
N ASP A 280 -4.92 -9.29 -33.18
CA ASP A 280 -5.96 -10.32 -33.15
C ASP A 280 -5.40 -11.74 -33.15
N THR A 281 -4.10 -11.91 -32.88
CA THR A 281 -3.48 -13.24 -32.75
C THR A 281 -4.06 -13.99 -31.57
N ILE A 282 -4.54 -15.21 -31.81
CA ILE A 282 -5.13 -16.10 -30.83
C ILE A 282 -4.10 -17.17 -30.49
N VAL A 283 -3.79 -17.33 -29.21
CA VAL A 283 -2.94 -18.40 -28.69
C VAL A 283 -3.79 -19.35 -27.87
N ARG A 284 -3.76 -20.64 -28.22
CA ARG A 284 -4.47 -21.71 -27.51
C ARG A 284 -3.49 -22.77 -27.07
N VAL A 285 -3.73 -23.38 -25.92
CA VAL A 285 -2.93 -24.49 -25.43
C VAL A 285 -3.79 -25.75 -25.36
N LEU A 286 -3.33 -26.79 -26.06
CA LEU A 286 -3.87 -28.11 -25.98
C LEU A 286 -3.00 -28.92 -25.01
N ARG A 287 -3.59 -29.37 -23.91
CA ARG A 287 -2.96 -30.22 -22.88
C ARG A 287 -3.28 -31.67 -23.22
N ARG A 288 -2.27 -32.51 -23.39
CA ARG A 288 -2.43 -33.93 -23.72
C ARG A 288 -1.79 -34.75 -22.60
N PRO A 289 -2.56 -35.25 -21.62
CA PRO A 289 -2.02 -36.09 -20.57
C PRO A 289 -1.54 -37.43 -21.14
N ASN A 290 -0.33 -37.81 -20.78
CA ASN A 290 0.23 -39.13 -21.08
C ASN A 290 0.00 -40.01 -19.86
N VAL A 291 -1.04 -40.85 -19.90
CA VAL A 291 -1.44 -41.71 -18.79
C VAL A 291 -0.36 -42.74 -18.39
N LYS A 292 0.61 -43.02 -19.28
CA LYS A 292 1.68 -44.01 -18.98
C LYS A 292 2.83 -43.40 -18.20
N THR A 293 3.19 -42.15 -18.45
CA THR A 293 4.33 -41.49 -17.82
C THR A 293 3.91 -40.51 -16.71
N GLY A 294 2.64 -40.10 -16.68
CA GLY A 294 2.16 -39.03 -15.79
C GLY A 294 2.54 -37.61 -16.26
N ASP A 295 3.06 -37.48 -17.49
CA ASP A 295 3.44 -36.20 -18.04
C ASP A 295 2.30 -35.58 -18.86
N ILE A 296 2.35 -34.23 -19.02
CA ILE A 296 1.42 -33.47 -19.84
C ILE A 296 2.16 -32.85 -21.00
N ASP A 297 1.85 -33.35 -22.21
CA ASP A 297 2.36 -32.71 -23.43
C ASP A 297 1.59 -31.42 -23.70
N ILE A 298 2.33 -30.35 -24.01
CA ILE A 298 1.80 -29.02 -24.27
C ILE A 298 1.92 -28.71 -25.77
N VAL A 299 0.80 -28.52 -26.45
CA VAL A 299 0.81 -28.05 -27.84
C VAL A 299 0.25 -26.65 -27.87
N ILE A 300 1.09 -25.69 -28.22
CA ILE A 300 0.74 -24.26 -28.32
C ILE A 300 0.35 -23.98 -29.77
N GLU A 301 -0.92 -23.74 -30.01
CA GLU A 301 -1.46 -23.40 -31.31
C GLU A 301 -1.62 -21.88 -31.43
N VAL A 302 -0.92 -21.30 -32.40
CA VAL A 302 -0.96 -19.86 -32.68
C VAL A 302 -1.76 -19.65 -33.98
N ILE A 303 -2.83 -18.88 -33.90
CA ILE A 303 -3.61 -18.43 -35.05
C ILE A 303 -3.22 -16.99 -35.32
N GLU A 304 -2.30 -16.82 -36.25
CA GLU A 304 -1.71 -15.51 -36.57
C GLU A 304 -2.71 -14.59 -37.27
N SER A 305 -2.72 -13.32 -36.88
CA SER A 305 -3.52 -12.26 -37.49
C SER A 305 -2.72 -11.47 -38.52
N LYS A 306 -3.36 -10.47 -39.13
CA LYS A 306 -2.68 -9.43 -39.91
C LYS A 306 -2.13 -8.36 -39.00
N MET A 307 -1.12 -7.61 -39.48
CA MET A 307 -0.59 -6.45 -38.80
C MET A 307 -1.57 -5.29 -38.90
N PHE A 308 -1.79 -4.59 -37.77
CA PHE A 308 -2.67 -3.42 -37.66
C PHE A 308 -1.89 -2.16 -37.27
N TYR A 309 -2.41 -1.02 -37.75
CA TYR A 309 -1.94 0.33 -37.41
C TYR A 309 -2.99 1.07 -36.59
N LEU A 310 -2.59 1.98 -35.72
CA LEU A 310 -3.50 2.84 -34.98
C LEU A 310 -4.05 3.95 -35.88
N GLU A 311 -5.38 4.00 -36.04
CA GLU A 311 -6.06 5.04 -36.84
C GLU A 311 -6.36 6.29 -36.02
N SER A 312 -7.09 6.10 -34.90
CA SER A 312 -7.51 7.20 -34.04
C SER A 312 -7.69 6.76 -32.60
N ILE A 313 -7.80 7.74 -31.71
CA ILE A 313 -8.04 7.53 -30.27
C ILE A 313 -9.45 8.04 -29.96
N ASN A 314 -10.28 7.17 -29.35
CA ASN A 314 -11.66 7.46 -28.97
C ASN A 314 -11.79 7.39 -27.45
N ILE A 315 -12.01 8.53 -26.80
CA ILE A 315 -12.11 8.63 -25.33
C ILE A 315 -13.57 8.76 -24.93
N GLN A 316 -13.97 7.98 -23.93
CA GLN A 316 -15.34 7.94 -23.40
C GLN A 316 -15.34 7.92 -21.89
N GLY A 317 -16.30 8.66 -21.27
CA GLY A 317 -16.52 8.64 -19.82
C GLY A 317 -15.82 9.73 -19.04
N ASN A 318 -14.95 10.52 -19.66
CA ASN A 318 -14.22 11.64 -19.02
C ASN A 318 -15.09 12.91 -18.92
N SER A 319 -16.07 12.90 -18.02
CA SER A 319 -16.99 14.01 -17.84
C SER A 319 -16.39 15.23 -17.11
N LYS A 320 -15.34 15.03 -16.33
CA LYS A 320 -14.63 16.06 -15.55
C LYS A 320 -13.22 16.27 -16.05
N THR A 321 -12.49 15.17 -16.28
CA THR A 321 -11.09 15.19 -16.70
C THR A 321 -10.97 15.61 -18.16
N LYS A 322 -10.13 16.59 -18.45
CA LYS A 322 -9.86 17.04 -19.82
C LYS A 322 -9.23 15.92 -20.64
N SER A 323 -9.60 15.78 -21.91
CA SER A 323 -9.04 14.73 -22.81
C SER A 323 -7.52 14.84 -22.95
N GLU A 324 -6.96 16.03 -22.91
CA GLU A 324 -5.52 16.27 -22.94
C GLU A 324 -4.77 15.55 -21.81
N VAL A 325 -5.39 15.47 -20.61
CA VAL A 325 -4.83 14.77 -19.44
C VAL A 325 -4.75 13.27 -19.70
N ILE A 326 -5.68 12.69 -20.44
CA ILE A 326 -5.67 11.29 -20.82
C ILE A 326 -4.66 11.05 -21.93
N ILE A 327 -4.68 11.90 -22.98
CA ILE A 327 -3.83 11.73 -24.17
C ILE A 327 -2.34 11.78 -23.81
N ARG A 328 -1.93 12.67 -22.91
CA ARG A 328 -0.52 12.82 -22.52
C ARG A 328 0.07 11.60 -21.80
N GLU A 329 -0.78 10.75 -21.22
CA GLU A 329 -0.34 9.51 -20.56
C GLU A 329 -0.19 8.32 -21.54
N LEU A 330 -0.59 8.50 -22.80
CA LEU A 330 -0.52 7.44 -23.80
C LEU A 330 0.90 7.29 -24.34
N ALA A 331 1.28 6.03 -24.55
CA ALA A 331 2.53 5.66 -25.19
C ALA A 331 2.37 5.36 -26.70
N LEU A 332 1.16 5.52 -27.24
CA LEU A 332 0.78 5.26 -28.63
C LEU A 332 0.32 6.55 -29.30
N GLU A 333 0.69 6.70 -30.57
CA GLU A 333 0.25 7.82 -31.41
C GLU A 333 -0.47 7.33 -32.68
N PRO A 334 -1.49 8.04 -33.18
CA PRO A 334 -2.14 7.70 -34.45
C PRO A 334 -1.14 7.63 -35.61
N GLY A 335 -1.27 6.60 -36.45
CA GLY A 335 -0.39 6.34 -37.59
C GLY A 335 0.72 5.31 -37.31
N GLU A 336 1.03 5.01 -36.06
CA GLU A 336 2.02 3.98 -35.67
C GLU A 336 1.43 2.56 -35.73
N VAL A 337 2.30 1.56 -35.65
CA VAL A 337 1.90 0.16 -35.45
C VAL A 337 1.11 0.04 -34.15
N PHE A 338 -0.02 -0.69 -34.18
CA PHE A 338 -0.85 -0.90 -33.00
C PHE A 338 -0.16 -1.85 -32.02
N ASP A 339 0.62 -1.32 -31.11
CA ASP A 339 1.42 -2.07 -30.14
C ASP A 339 0.63 -2.31 -28.85
N LEU A 340 0.29 -3.59 -28.57
CA LEU A 340 -0.45 -3.99 -27.36
C LEU A 340 0.35 -3.77 -26.08
N HIS A 341 1.66 -3.89 -26.11
CA HIS A 341 2.51 -3.62 -24.95
C HIS A 341 2.48 -2.14 -24.57
N ARG A 342 2.62 -1.25 -25.56
CA ARG A 342 2.50 0.20 -25.35
C ARG A 342 1.08 0.59 -24.93
N MET A 343 0.05 -0.11 -25.42
CA MET A 343 -1.34 0.06 -24.95
C MET A 343 -1.47 -0.28 -23.45
N LYS A 344 -0.89 -1.39 -23.03
CA LYS A 344 -0.90 -1.82 -21.62
C LYS A 344 -0.12 -0.86 -20.71
N ILE A 345 1.01 -0.34 -21.19
CA ILE A 345 1.77 0.74 -20.51
C ILE A 345 0.87 1.97 -20.34
N SER A 346 0.15 2.38 -21.39
CA SER A 346 -0.76 3.52 -21.34
C SER A 346 -1.91 3.30 -20.34
N GLU A 347 -2.49 2.10 -20.33
CA GLU A 347 -3.53 1.72 -19.37
C GLU A 347 -3.01 1.79 -17.93
N ASN A 348 -1.82 1.26 -17.66
CA ASN A 348 -1.20 1.31 -16.33
C ASN A 348 -0.91 2.76 -15.90
N ARG A 349 -0.36 3.59 -16.80
CA ARG A 349 -0.13 5.02 -16.51
C ARG A 349 -1.43 5.74 -16.13
N LEU A 350 -2.50 5.50 -16.88
CA LEU A 350 -3.82 6.07 -16.57
C LEU A 350 -4.37 5.56 -15.22
N LYS A 351 -4.21 4.28 -14.88
CA LYS A 351 -4.56 3.73 -13.57
C LYS A 351 -3.73 4.34 -12.44
N GLU A 352 -2.45 4.55 -12.67
CA GLU A 352 -1.52 5.16 -11.71
C GLU A 352 -1.85 6.63 -11.39
N THR A 353 -2.53 7.35 -12.29
CA THR A 353 -3.01 8.70 -11.99
C THR A 353 -4.01 8.72 -10.83
N ARG A 354 -4.75 7.63 -10.61
CA ARG A 354 -5.86 7.50 -9.64
C ARG A 354 -6.98 8.52 -9.84
N PHE A 355 -7.16 8.98 -11.09
CA PHE A 355 -8.27 9.88 -11.44
C PHE A 355 -9.54 9.10 -11.76
N PHE A 356 -9.40 7.82 -12.07
CA PHE A 356 -10.46 6.95 -12.54
C PHE A 356 -10.59 5.72 -11.63
N ASP A 357 -11.84 5.33 -11.35
CA ASP A 357 -12.16 4.07 -10.65
C ASP A 357 -11.94 2.87 -11.58
N GLU A 358 -12.23 3.05 -12.87
CA GLU A 358 -12.06 2.04 -13.91
C GLU A 358 -11.41 2.66 -15.14
N VAL A 359 -10.45 1.95 -15.71
CA VAL A 359 -9.78 2.32 -16.96
C VAL A 359 -9.68 1.06 -17.80
N THR A 360 -10.20 1.11 -19.02
CA THR A 360 -10.12 0.01 -19.99
C THR A 360 -9.70 0.56 -21.34
N LEU A 361 -8.61 0.02 -21.86
CA LEU A 361 -8.14 0.27 -23.22
C LEU A 361 -8.40 -0.95 -24.06
N SER A 362 -8.98 -0.76 -25.23
CA SER A 362 -9.28 -1.87 -26.17
C SER A 362 -9.14 -1.44 -27.62
N PRO A 363 -8.67 -2.34 -28.50
CA PRO A 363 -8.74 -2.11 -29.94
C PRO A 363 -10.22 -2.10 -30.39
N GLU A 364 -10.56 -1.16 -31.25
CA GLU A 364 -11.88 -1.04 -31.87
C GLU A 364 -11.76 -1.14 -33.38
N GLU A 365 -12.66 -1.89 -34.00
CA GLU A 365 -12.65 -2.11 -35.46
C GLU A 365 -12.95 -0.80 -36.21
N THR A 366 -12.34 -0.67 -37.38
CA THR A 366 -12.61 0.44 -38.33
C THR A 366 -13.02 -0.09 -39.68
N ASN A 367 -13.64 0.75 -40.49
CA ASN A 367 -13.96 0.42 -41.89
C ASN A 367 -12.72 0.42 -42.82
N ILE A 368 -11.54 0.78 -42.28
CA ILE A 368 -10.30 0.85 -43.05
C ILE A 368 -9.52 -0.46 -42.83
N PRO A 369 -9.17 -1.19 -43.88
CA PRO A 369 -8.41 -2.45 -43.75
C PRO A 369 -7.07 -2.25 -43.02
N GLN A 370 -6.73 -3.17 -42.12
CA GLN A 370 -5.51 -3.18 -41.32
C GLN A 370 -5.34 -1.94 -40.41
N ARG A 371 -6.44 -1.29 -40.03
CA ARG A 371 -6.44 -0.19 -39.08
C ARG A 371 -7.45 -0.41 -37.98
N LYS A 372 -7.07 -0.06 -36.76
CA LYS A 372 -7.93 -0.12 -35.58
C LYS A 372 -7.88 1.21 -34.82
N ASN A 373 -8.96 1.58 -34.19
CA ASN A 373 -9.00 2.68 -33.23
C ASN A 373 -8.59 2.16 -31.84
N LEU A 374 -7.99 3.03 -31.04
CA LEU A 374 -7.84 2.81 -29.62
C LEU A 374 -9.05 3.39 -28.88
N LYS A 375 -9.89 2.53 -28.35
CA LYS A 375 -10.98 2.93 -27.46
C LYS A 375 -10.47 3.00 -26.04
N ILE A 376 -10.66 4.15 -25.39
CA ILE A 376 -10.34 4.42 -24.00
C ILE A 376 -11.65 4.67 -23.27
N ALA A 377 -12.09 3.74 -22.45
CA ALA A 377 -13.27 3.88 -21.59
C ALA A 377 -12.81 4.12 -20.16
N VAL A 378 -13.20 5.25 -19.58
CA VAL A 378 -12.86 5.61 -18.21
C VAL A 378 -14.12 5.88 -17.40
N LYS A 379 -14.05 5.63 -16.09
CA LYS A 379 -15.07 6.01 -15.12
C LYS A 379 -14.42 6.91 -14.08
N GLU A 380 -14.90 8.14 -14.03
CA GLU A 380 -14.35 9.16 -13.11
C GLU A 380 -14.40 8.71 -11.66
N GLY A 381 -13.27 8.76 -11.00
CA GLY A 381 -13.11 8.46 -9.59
C GLY A 381 -13.17 9.69 -8.69
N ARG A 382 -13.03 9.45 -7.40
CA ARG A 382 -12.87 10.51 -6.41
C ARG A 382 -11.39 10.90 -6.32
N THR A 383 -11.05 12.13 -6.68
CA THR A 383 -9.69 12.65 -6.69
C THR A 383 -9.38 13.57 -5.52
N GLY A 384 -10.40 14.00 -4.81
CA GLY A 384 -10.29 14.79 -3.59
C GLY A 384 -10.41 13.93 -2.34
N ASN A 385 -9.48 14.08 -1.39
CA ASN A 385 -9.47 13.37 -0.12
C ASN A 385 -9.29 14.34 1.04
N LEU A 386 -10.02 14.08 2.12
CA LEU A 386 -9.82 14.70 3.43
C LEU A 386 -9.36 13.60 4.39
N THR A 387 -8.15 13.74 4.90
CA THR A 387 -7.53 12.75 5.78
C THR A 387 -7.30 13.34 7.16
N PHE A 388 -7.69 12.60 8.19
CA PHE A 388 -7.33 12.87 9.57
C PHE A 388 -6.34 11.82 10.03
N GLY A 389 -5.27 12.24 10.64
CA GLY A 389 -4.26 11.36 11.19
C GLY A 389 -3.89 11.76 12.61
N ALA A 390 -3.47 10.79 13.40
CA ALA A 390 -2.81 11.01 14.66
C ALA A 390 -1.54 10.16 14.71
N GLY A 391 -0.49 10.71 15.26
CA GLY A 391 0.78 10.02 15.43
C GLY A 391 1.38 10.30 16.79
N PHE A 392 2.26 9.42 17.20
CA PHE A 392 3.04 9.58 18.43
C PHE A 392 4.45 9.07 18.19
N SER A 393 5.44 9.80 18.67
CA SER A 393 6.82 9.32 18.73
C SER A 393 7.48 9.76 20.02
N THR A 394 8.52 9.05 20.43
CA THR A 394 9.35 9.42 21.59
C THR A 394 10.08 10.75 21.42
N VAL A 395 10.21 11.23 20.16
CA VAL A 395 10.88 12.50 19.82
C VAL A 395 9.87 13.65 19.74
N GLU A 396 8.86 13.54 18.90
CA GLU A 396 7.92 14.64 18.60
C GLU A 396 6.70 14.66 19.52
N SER A 397 6.52 13.60 20.35
CA SER A 397 5.33 13.41 21.18
C SER A 397 4.06 13.19 20.35
N LEU A 398 2.89 13.58 20.84
CA LEU A 398 1.61 13.44 20.16
C LEU A 398 1.45 14.51 19.08
N VAL A 399 1.06 14.08 17.88
CA VAL A 399 0.72 14.96 16.76
C VAL A 399 -0.62 14.57 16.16
N ALA A 400 -1.39 15.56 15.75
CA ALA A 400 -2.61 15.40 14.97
C ALA A 400 -2.43 16.09 13.62
N THR A 401 -2.85 15.42 12.54
CA THR A 401 -2.71 15.94 11.17
C THR A 401 -4.07 15.98 10.50
N VAL A 402 -4.32 17.05 9.78
CA VAL A 402 -5.44 17.18 8.85
C VAL A 402 -4.86 17.48 7.48
N GLU A 403 -5.23 16.69 6.49
CA GLU A 403 -4.73 16.87 5.13
C GLU A 403 -5.89 16.88 4.13
N ILE A 404 -5.91 17.89 3.28
CA ILE A 404 -6.79 17.99 2.13
C ILE A 404 -5.94 17.83 0.88
N THR A 405 -6.28 16.87 0.03
CA THR A 405 -5.59 16.64 -1.25
C THR A 405 -6.60 16.64 -2.40
N GLN A 406 -6.20 17.20 -3.53
CA GLN A 406 -6.91 17.11 -4.80
C GLN A 406 -5.89 16.71 -5.88
N GLY A 407 -5.98 15.46 -6.36
CA GLY A 407 -5.02 14.90 -7.32
C GLY A 407 -5.25 15.32 -8.77
N ASN A 408 -6.49 15.63 -9.13
CA ASN A 408 -6.88 16.11 -10.46
C ASN A 408 -7.37 17.56 -10.39
N PHE A 409 -6.54 18.45 -9.83
CA PHE A 409 -6.88 19.84 -9.61
C PHE A 409 -6.92 20.63 -10.93
N ASP A 410 -7.80 21.62 -11.02
CA ASP A 410 -7.89 22.60 -12.11
C ASP A 410 -8.21 23.96 -11.52
N TYR A 411 -7.20 24.80 -11.34
CA TYR A 411 -7.38 26.13 -10.75
C TYR A 411 -8.34 27.04 -11.54
N SER A 412 -8.55 26.76 -12.83
CA SER A 412 -9.38 27.57 -13.72
C SER A 412 -10.86 27.14 -13.76
N ASN A 413 -11.16 25.89 -13.31
CA ASN A 413 -12.49 25.30 -13.46
C ASN A 413 -13.28 25.25 -12.14
N TYR A 414 -13.72 26.42 -11.65
CA TYR A 414 -14.53 26.48 -10.43
C TYR A 414 -15.89 25.77 -10.54
N LYS A 415 -16.42 25.61 -11.75
CA LYS A 415 -17.73 24.96 -12.00
C LYS A 415 -17.69 23.44 -11.73
N SER A 416 -16.53 22.81 -11.88
CA SER A 416 -16.33 21.40 -11.57
C SER A 416 -15.69 21.19 -10.19
N TYR A 417 -15.83 22.16 -9.28
CA TYR A 417 -15.16 22.15 -7.98
C TYR A 417 -13.63 22.03 -8.10
N PHE A 418 -13.04 22.78 -9.03
CA PHE A 418 -11.61 22.82 -9.32
C PHE A 418 -11.03 21.43 -9.73
N GLN A 419 -11.74 20.69 -10.59
CA GLN A 419 -11.30 19.37 -11.08
C GLN A 419 -11.13 19.36 -12.60
N GLY A 420 -10.16 18.57 -13.10
CA GLY A 420 -10.07 18.18 -14.49
C GLY A 420 -8.77 18.45 -15.24
N ALA A 421 -7.82 19.23 -14.71
CA ALA A 421 -6.56 19.55 -15.41
C ALA A 421 -5.37 18.63 -15.06
N GLY A 422 -5.53 17.72 -14.11
CA GLY A 422 -4.46 16.82 -13.68
C GLY A 422 -3.38 17.51 -12.84
N GLN A 423 -3.63 18.72 -12.35
CA GLN A 423 -2.76 19.39 -11.38
C GLN A 423 -2.93 18.75 -10.00
N LYS A 424 -1.96 18.95 -9.11
CA LYS A 424 -2.02 18.45 -7.73
C LYS A 424 -2.07 19.63 -6.76
N PHE A 425 -2.98 19.55 -5.82
CA PHE A 425 -3.11 20.53 -4.75
C PHE A 425 -3.21 19.83 -3.40
N ARG A 426 -2.50 20.34 -2.39
CA ARG A 426 -2.48 19.79 -1.05
C ARG A 426 -2.38 20.90 -0.02
N ILE A 427 -3.17 20.77 1.04
CA ILE A 427 -3.02 21.53 2.28
C ILE A 427 -2.86 20.50 3.40
N ARG A 428 -1.78 20.61 4.18
CA ARG A 428 -1.54 19.81 5.37
C ARG A 428 -1.33 20.73 6.56
N GLY A 429 -2.10 20.48 7.62
CA GLY A 429 -1.90 21.07 8.94
C GLY A 429 -1.55 19.97 9.93
N THR A 430 -0.44 20.12 10.65
CA THR A 430 -0.05 19.23 11.76
C THR A 430 0.05 20.07 13.02
N ILE A 431 -0.61 19.63 14.07
CA ILE A 431 -0.59 20.26 15.40
C ILE A 431 -0.10 19.20 16.38
N GLY A 432 0.94 19.50 17.12
CA GLY A 432 1.52 18.61 18.10
C GLY A 432 1.89 19.34 19.39
N LEU A 433 2.30 18.55 20.39
CA LEU A 433 2.73 19.10 21.67
C LEU A 433 4.09 19.81 21.56
N LYS A 434 4.96 19.37 20.66
CA LYS A 434 6.32 19.89 20.45
C LYS A 434 6.56 20.36 19.00
N SER A 435 5.56 20.30 18.12
CA SER A 435 5.71 20.78 16.74
C SER A 435 4.38 21.19 16.13
N ASN A 436 4.40 22.28 15.35
CA ASN A 436 3.28 22.72 14.55
C ASN A 436 3.76 22.95 13.13
N GLN A 437 2.97 22.49 12.14
CA GLN A 437 3.35 22.63 10.74
C GLN A 437 2.13 22.91 9.88
N VAL A 438 2.27 23.83 8.93
CA VAL A 438 1.32 24.04 7.84
C VAL A 438 2.08 24.02 6.52
N ILE A 439 1.60 23.23 5.57
CA ILE A 439 2.15 23.15 4.22
C ILE A 439 1.02 23.30 3.21
N ILE A 440 1.22 24.18 2.24
CA ILE A 440 0.36 24.33 1.07
C ILE A 440 1.20 24.04 -0.16
N SER A 441 0.81 23.03 -0.93
CA SER A 441 1.54 22.57 -2.12
C SER A 441 0.66 22.65 -3.36
N PHE A 442 1.23 23.14 -4.45
CA PHE A 442 0.67 23.08 -5.78
C PHE A 442 1.69 22.51 -6.76
N GLU A 443 1.27 21.62 -7.64
CA GLU A 443 2.13 21.04 -8.69
C GLU A 443 1.35 20.94 -10.02
N GLU A 444 1.93 21.52 -11.07
CA GLU A 444 1.57 21.28 -12.48
C GLU A 444 2.53 20.24 -13.06
N PRO A 445 2.12 18.98 -13.29
CA PRO A 445 3.03 17.93 -13.72
C PRO A 445 3.43 18.01 -15.20
N TRP A 446 2.71 18.78 -16.02
CA TRP A 446 2.91 18.87 -17.47
C TRP A 446 2.99 20.31 -17.97
N VAL A 447 4.07 20.99 -17.60
CA VAL A 447 4.30 22.37 -18.04
C VAL A 447 4.58 22.39 -19.55
N PHE A 448 3.85 23.25 -20.29
CA PHE A 448 3.95 23.36 -21.76
C PHE A 448 3.69 22.04 -22.51
N ASN A 449 2.81 21.18 -21.98
CA ASN A 449 2.52 19.85 -22.54
C ASN A 449 3.77 18.96 -22.69
N ARG A 450 4.74 19.13 -21.79
CA ARG A 450 5.94 18.29 -21.68
C ARG A 450 5.98 17.63 -20.31
N GLU A 451 6.60 16.49 -20.19
CA GLU A 451 6.85 15.80 -18.92
C GLU A 451 7.88 16.58 -18.08
N LEU A 452 7.48 17.76 -17.66
CA LEU A 452 8.22 18.68 -16.81
C LEU A 452 7.25 19.20 -15.75
N ALA A 453 7.43 18.79 -14.50
CA ALA A 453 6.61 19.28 -13.41
C ALA A 453 7.17 20.60 -12.86
N TYR A 454 6.29 21.57 -12.62
CA TYR A 454 6.57 22.74 -11.83
C TYR A 454 5.74 22.72 -10.56
N GLY A 455 6.34 23.01 -9.43
CA GLY A 455 5.62 23.06 -8.15
C GLY A 455 6.06 24.20 -7.27
N ILE A 456 5.17 24.56 -6.36
CA ILE A 456 5.38 25.55 -5.31
C ILE A 456 4.89 24.98 -3.98
N ASP A 457 5.75 25.03 -2.97
CA ASP A 457 5.44 24.69 -1.58
C ASP A 457 5.57 25.94 -0.71
N LEU A 458 4.50 26.29 0.00
CA LEU A 458 4.50 27.30 1.06
C LEU A 458 4.42 26.55 2.39
N TYR A 459 5.31 26.84 3.33
CA TYR A 459 5.30 26.14 4.61
C TYR A 459 5.68 27.03 5.78
N ARG A 460 5.13 26.69 6.93
CA ARG A 460 5.56 27.18 8.23
C ARG A 460 5.70 25.97 9.16
N THR A 461 6.83 25.87 9.86
CA THR A 461 7.09 24.84 10.86
C THR A 461 7.62 25.52 12.11
N ASP A 462 7.02 25.20 13.26
CA ASP A 462 7.48 25.57 14.58
C ASP A 462 7.90 24.26 15.29
N SER A 463 9.14 24.18 15.81
CA SER A 463 9.71 22.95 16.38
C SER A 463 10.35 23.24 17.73
N ASP A 464 9.80 22.63 18.78
CA ASP A 464 10.29 22.68 20.16
C ASP A 464 10.89 21.33 20.60
N TYR A 465 11.00 20.36 19.68
CA TYR A 465 11.51 19.02 20.00
C TYR A 465 13.00 18.83 19.73
N TYR A 466 13.65 19.80 19.10
CA TYR A 466 15.08 19.72 18.84
C TYR A 466 15.90 19.82 20.12
N SER A 467 15.44 20.63 21.07
CA SER A 467 16.07 20.87 22.37
C SER A 467 15.06 21.46 23.34
N ASP A 468 15.27 21.25 24.63
CA ASP A 468 14.49 21.90 25.69
C ASP A 468 15.02 23.35 25.97
N TYR A 469 16.13 23.76 25.37
CA TYR A 469 16.78 25.04 25.59
C TYR A 469 16.50 26.10 24.53
N TYR A 470 15.91 25.75 23.38
CA TYR A 470 15.54 26.69 22.33
C TYR A 470 14.41 26.18 21.46
N SER A 471 13.74 27.09 20.80
CA SER A 471 12.71 26.83 19.80
C SER A 471 13.19 27.29 18.43
N GLU A 472 12.73 26.62 17.37
CA GLU A 472 13.04 26.95 15.98
C GLU A 472 11.77 27.11 15.15
N MET A 473 11.65 28.22 14.43
CA MET A 473 10.61 28.46 13.46
C MET A 473 11.20 28.59 12.06
N ARG A 474 10.58 27.94 11.08
CA ARG A 474 10.88 28.07 9.65
C ARG A 474 9.64 28.50 8.88
N LEU A 475 9.77 29.55 8.11
CA LEU A 475 8.74 30.05 7.18
C LEU A 475 9.36 30.17 5.79
N GLY A 476 8.84 29.44 4.82
CA GLY A 476 9.49 29.41 3.53
C GLY A 476 8.58 29.19 2.34
N VAL A 477 9.13 29.47 1.16
CA VAL A 477 8.58 29.13 -0.14
C VAL A 477 9.65 28.38 -0.94
N THR A 478 9.26 27.25 -1.51
CA THR A 478 10.11 26.48 -2.42
C THR A 478 9.42 26.37 -3.77
N ASN A 479 10.09 26.85 -4.82
CA ASN A 479 9.68 26.62 -6.21
C ASN A 479 10.56 25.52 -6.80
N PHE A 480 9.99 24.59 -7.54
CA PHE A 480 10.80 23.53 -8.14
C PHE A 480 10.37 23.15 -9.55
N LEU A 481 11.36 22.70 -10.31
CA LEU A 481 11.18 22.00 -11.57
C LEU A 481 11.64 20.57 -11.38
N ARG A 482 10.82 19.60 -11.82
CA ARG A 482 11.10 18.18 -11.70
C ARG A 482 10.87 17.50 -13.03
N LYS A 483 11.84 16.68 -13.45
CA LYS A 483 11.78 15.96 -14.72
C LYS A 483 12.34 14.56 -14.55
N ARG A 484 11.68 13.56 -15.15
CA ARG A 484 12.25 12.24 -15.33
C ARG A 484 13.25 12.29 -16.49
N ILE A 485 14.53 12.06 -16.18
CA ILE A 485 15.62 12.13 -17.17
C ILE A 485 15.99 10.77 -17.77
N TYR A 486 15.69 9.70 -17.03
CA TYR A 486 15.86 8.32 -17.45
C TYR A 486 14.79 7.45 -16.76
N GLU A 487 14.57 6.20 -17.19
CA GLU A 487 13.41 5.35 -16.80
C GLU A 487 12.96 5.46 -15.34
N ARG A 488 13.90 5.54 -14.40
CA ARG A 488 13.62 5.59 -12.96
C ARG A 488 14.44 6.65 -12.23
N ILE A 489 14.97 7.63 -12.96
CA ILE A 489 15.79 8.72 -12.41
C ILE A 489 15.05 10.03 -12.60
N GLU A 490 14.73 10.68 -11.51
CA GLU A 490 14.16 12.04 -11.48
C GLU A 490 15.24 13.05 -11.11
N ALA A 491 15.32 14.15 -11.86
CA ALA A 491 16.08 15.32 -11.49
C ALA A 491 15.13 16.41 -11.00
N ARG A 492 15.48 17.05 -9.89
CA ARG A 492 14.73 18.18 -9.33
C ARG A 492 15.66 19.35 -9.10
N LEU A 493 15.34 20.49 -9.71
CA LEU A 493 15.96 21.78 -9.46
C LEU A 493 14.99 22.61 -8.63
N ALA A 494 15.38 23.07 -7.47
CA ALA A 494 14.52 23.85 -6.58
C ALA A 494 15.21 25.17 -6.17
N TYR A 495 14.41 26.21 -6.03
CA TYR A 495 14.79 27.46 -5.38
C TYR A 495 13.98 27.63 -4.10
N LYS A 496 14.66 27.80 -2.99
CA LYS A 496 14.08 27.99 -1.66
C LYS A 496 14.43 29.37 -1.12
N LEU A 497 13.40 30.10 -0.68
CA LEU A 497 13.53 31.30 0.14
C LEU A 497 12.90 31.02 1.49
N GLU A 498 13.66 31.08 2.56
CA GLU A 498 13.26 30.66 3.89
C GLU A 498 13.74 31.67 4.95
N LEU A 499 12.87 31.93 5.91
CA LEU A 499 13.20 32.60 7.16
C LEU A 499 13.30 31.55 8.24
N VAL A 500 14.46 31.47 8.88
CA VAL A 500 14.70 30.63 10.06
C VAL A 500 14.85 31.55 11.26
N ASP A 501 14.09 31.29 12.31
CA ASP A 501 14.12 32.06 13.55
C ASP A 501 14.42 31.12 14.73
N ILE A 502 15.55 31.34 15.39
CA ILE A 502 15.91 30.67 16.63
C ILE A 502 15.57 31.61 17.77
N TYR A 503 14.64 31.20 18.60
CA TYR A 503 14.10 32.02 19.69
C TYR A 503 13.99 31.21 21.00
N ASN A 504 13.65 31.85 22.09
CA ASN A 504 13.60 31.25 23.44
C ASN A 504 14.91 30.57 23.86
N VAL A 505 16.07 31.13 23.43
CA VAL A 505 17.36 30.54 23.69
C VAL A 505 17.77 30.78 25.15
N ASP A 506 17.98 29.69 25.87
CA ASP A 506 18.44 29.75 27.26
C ASP A 506 19.89 30.36 27.34
N ARG A 507 20.14 31.01 28.45
CA ARG A 507 21.44 31.65 28.68
C ARG A 507 22.60 30.64 28.74
N GLU A 508 22.34 29.43 29.19
CA GLU A 508 23.34 28.38 29.36
C GLU A 508 23.96 27.90 28.04
N ILE A 509 23.17 27.89 26.96
CA ILE A 509 23.62 27.44 25.63
C ILE A 509 24.03 28.60 24.70
N ARG A 510 23.75 29.82 25.11
CA ARG A 510 23.94 31.01 24.29
C ARG A 510 25.43 31.35 24.15
N GLY A 511 25.90 31.45 22.91
CA GLY A 511 27.30 31.67 22.55
C GLY A 511 28.20 30.44 22.63
N ASN A 512 27.82 29.42 23.40
CA ASN A 512 28.60 28.17 23.55
C ASN A 512 28.10 27.09 22.55
N VAL A 513 26.83 26.81 22.56
CA VAL A 513 26.19 25.85 21.65
C VAL A 513 25.64 26.53 20.39
N ILE A 514 24.84 27.58 20.62
CA ILE A 514 24.25 28.40 19.54
C ILE A 514 25.04 29.73 19.49
N PRO A 515 25.78 29.99 18.41
CA PRO A 515 26.44 31.30 18.20
C PRO A 515 25.46 32.47 18.31
N GLU A 516 25.85 33.55 18.90
CA GLU A 516 25.03 34.76 19.02
C GLU A 516 24.51 35.26 17.65
N SER A 517 25.32 35.05 16.61
CA SER A 517 24.97 35.42 15.25
C SER A 517 23.79 34.60 14.68
N ASP A 518 23.48 33.44 15.25
CA ASP A 518 22.45 32.52 14.75
C ASP A 518 21.13 32.68 15.50
N ILE A 519 21.11 33.46 16.59
CA ILE A 519 19.92 33.77 17.37
C ILE A 519 19.07 34.83 16.62
N GLY A 520 17.77 34.63 16.61
CA GLY A 520 16.80 35.48 15.88
C GLY A 520 16.64 35.10 14.43
N THR A 521 15.99 35.94 13.68
CA THR A 521 15.56 35.65 12.31
C THR A 521 16.70 35.77 11.31
N ARG A 522 16.92 34.74 10.49
CA ARG A 522 17.87 34.73 9.36
C ARG A 522 17.19 34.32 8.07
N THR A 523 17.61 34.95 6.97
CA THR A 523 17.10 34.63 5.63
C THR A 523 18.08 33.69 4.92
N ILE A 524 17.52 32.57 4.41
CA ILE A 524 18.21 31.61 3.55
C ILE A 524 17.64 31.72 2.14
N SER A 525 18.48 31.95 1.16
CA SER A 525 18.16 31.89 -0.25
C SER A 525 19.04 30.83 -0.89
N GLN A 526 18.44 29.76 -1.38
CA GLN A 526 19.13 28.51 -1.72
C GLN A 526 18.63 27.95 -3.05
N VAL A 527 19.54 27.42 -3.84
CA VAL A 527 19.27 26.56 -4.98
C VAL A 527 19.69 25.13 -4.63
N SER A 528 18.80 24.19 -4.90
CA SER A 528 19.01 22.77 -4.68
C SER A 528 18.90 21.99 -5.98
N LEU A 529 19.85 21.12 -6.27
CA LEU A 529 19.79 20.15 -7.36
C LEU A 529 19.80 18.75 -6.75
N SER A 530 18.78 17.95 -7.05
CA SER A 530 18.71 16.58 -6.56
C SER A 530 18.41 15.59 -7.66
N PHE A 531 18.99 14.38 -7.50
CA PHE A 531 18.75 13.23 -8.36
C PHE A 531 18.24 12.08 -7.49
N LEU A 532 17.08 11.53 -7.85
CA LEU A 532 16.46 10.43 -7.13
C LEU A 532 16.23 9.26 -8.08
N ARG A 533 16.69 8.06 -7.67
CA ARG A 533 16.31 6.79 -8.26
C ARG A 533 15.63 5.94 -7.19
N ASP A 534 14.36 5.58 -7.40
CA ASP A 534 13.60 4.75 -6.46
C ASP A 534 12.98 3.56 -7.21
N THR A 535 13.35 2.36 -6.80
CA THR A 535 12.88 1.10 -7.39
C THR A 535 12.21 0.19 -6.36
N ARG A 536 11.90 0.73 -5.18
CA ARG A 536 11.27 -0.04 -4.11
C ARG A 536 9.85 -0.48 -4.50
N ASP A 537 9.49 -1.68 -4.05
CA ASP A 537 8.14 -2.23 -4.21
C ASP A 537 7.10 -1.55 -3.31
N SER A 538 7.52 -0.99 -2.18
CA SER A 538 6.68 -0.25 -1.24
C SER A 538 7.43 0.94 -0.63
N TYR A 539 6.72 2.06 -0.42
CA TYR A 539 7.27 3.21 0.29
C TYR A 539 7.29 3.02 1.81
N MET A 540 6.31 2.30 2.38
CA MET A 540 6.15 2.13 3.83
C MET A 540 6.94 0.95 4.37
N VAL A 541 6.82 -0.21 3.72
CA VAL A 541 7.45 -1.46 4.13
C VAL A 541 8.11 -2.08 2.90
N PRO A 542 9.26 -1.56 2.46
CA PRO A 542 9.96 -2.11 1.29
C PRO A 542 10.50 -3.51 1.58
N THR A 543 10.29 -4.42 0.63
CA THR A 543 10.82 -5.79 0.69
C THR A 543 11.89 -6.03 -0.37
N ARG A 544 11.87 -5.26 -1.46
CA ARG A 544 12.88 -5.35 -2.54
C ARG A 544 13.10 -4.00 -3.18
N GLY A 545 14.27 -3.83 -3.78
CA GLY A 545 14.60 -2.66 -4.60
C GLY A 545 15.67 -1.77 -3.98
N THR A 546 15.91 -0.63 -4.61
CA THR A 546 16.92 0.35 -4.20
C THR A 546 16.35 1.75 -4.22
N ARG A 547 16.85 2.59 -3.32
CA ARG A 547 16.65 4.04 -3.37
C ARG A 547 18.00 4.72 -3.28
N LEU A 548 18.31 5.58 -4.25
CA LEU A 548 19.54 6.37 -4.30
C LEU A 548 19.14 7.83 -4.49
N GLU A 549 19.66 8.71 -3.67
CA GLU A 549 19.37 10.14 -3.73
C GLU A 549 20.66 10.93 -3.52
N LEU A 550 20.94 11.87 -4.40
CA LEU A 550 22.03 12.83 -4.29
C LEU A 550 21.45 14.23 -4.28
N ILE A 551 21.81 15.02 -3.28
CA ILE A 551 21.34 16.39 -3.09
C ILE A 551 22.54 17.32 -3.03
N GLN A 552 22.47 18.41 -3.77
CA GLN A 552 23.45 19.48 -3.77
C GLN A 552 22.75 20.82 -3.54
N ASP A 553 23.15 21.53 -2.52
CA ASP A 553 22.59 22.82 -2.13
C ASP A 553 23.65 23.90 -2.20
N VAL A 554 23.27 25.04 -2.72
CA VAL A 554 24.08 26.27 -2.68
C VAL A 554 23.19 27.38 -2.14
N ALA A 555 23.59 28.01 -1.05
CA ALA A 555 22.87 29.13 -0.45
C ALA A 555 23.75 30.37 -0.38
N GLY A 556 23.11 31.55 -0.57
CA GLY A 556 23.76 32.85 -0.44
C GLY A 556 24.61 33.26 -1.64
N GLY A 557 25.59 34.11 -1.45
CA GLY A 557 26.40 34.71 -2.53
C GLY A 557 25.53 35.48 -3.52
N PRO A 558 25.55 35.12 -4.82
CA PRO A 558 24.72 35.79 -5.83
C PRO A 558 23.21 35.58 -5.63
N LEU A 559 22.79 34.58 -4.86
CA LEU A 559 21.39 34.35 -4.53
C LEU A 559 20.88 35.28 -3.44
N LEU A 560 21.76 36.08 -2.84
CA LEU A 560 21.47 36.91 -1.68
C LEU A 560 21.17 36.07 -0.42
N GLY A 561 20.58 36.69 0.62
CA GLY A 561 20.36 36.04 1.91
C GLY A 561 21.54 36.30 2.88
N GLN A 562 21.42 35.75 4.08
CA GLN A 562 22.40 35.97 5.17
C GLN A 562 23.33 34.77 5.37
N THR A 563 22.99 33.62 4.78
CA THR A 563 23.72 32.35 4.93
C THR A 563 24.40 31.98 3.62
N ASN A 564 25.72 31.80 3.67
CA ASN A 564 26.53 31.34 2.53
C ASN A 564 27.02 29.92 2.83
N LEU A 565 26.50 28.94 2.17
CA LEU A 565 26.95 27.55 2.32
C LEU A 565 26.83 26.76 1.00
N TYR A 566 27.67 25.74 0.92
CA TYR A 566 27.56 24.65 -0.04
C TYR A 566 27.38 23.34 0.74
N ARG A 567 26.40 22.54 0.37
CA ARG A 567 26.09 21.23 0.98
C ARG A 567 25.99 20.16 -0.09
N ILE A 568 26.53 19.00 0.21
CA ILE A 568 26.27 17.77 -0.54
C ILE A 568 25.79 16.70 0.43
N GLU A 569 24.75 15.98 0.06
CA GLU A 569 24.22 14.85 0.82
C GLU A 569 23.90 13.70 -0.13
N ALA A 570 24.31 12.49 0.22
CA ALA A 570 23.98 11.26 -0.44
C ALA A 570 23.20 10.33 0.48
N ARG A 571 22.14 9.74 0.00
CA ARG A 571 21.30 8.76 0.70
C ARG A 571 21.18 7.52 -0.18
N ALA A 572 21.36 6.35 0.42
CA ALA A 572 21.25 5.07 -0.25
C ALA A 572 20.45 4.09 0.59
N GLY A 573 19.62 3.29 -0.04
CA GLY A 573 18.90 2.18 0.58
C GLY A 573 18.81 1.01 -0.37
N TRP A 574 19.00 -0.20 0.16
CA TRP A 574 18.91 -1.44 -0.57
C TRP A 574 18.15 -2.48 0.23
N TRP A 575 17.13 -3.09 -0.36
CA TRP A 575 16.28 -4.11 0.24
C TRP A 575 16.30 -5.35 -0.62
N VAL A 576 16.59 -6.50 0.00
CA VAL A 576 16.72 -7.79 -0.67
C VAL A 576 15.94 -8.84 0.12
N PRO A 577 14.97 -9.51 -0.51
CA PRO A 577 14.40 -10.71 0.08
C PRO A 577 15.49 -11.80 0.09
N THR A 578 15.70 -12.44 1.25
CA THR A 578 16.78 -13.42 1.42
C THR A 578 16.31 -14.84 1.27
N PHE A 579 15.15 -15.16 1.85
CA PHE A 579 14.54 -16.49 1.77
C PHE A 579 13.03 -16.33 1.56
N ASP A 580 12.41 -17.26 0.86
CA ASP A 580 10.97 -17.19 0.53
C ASP A 580 10.11 -17.45 1.77
N PHE A 581 10.55 -18.31 2.67
CA PHE A 581 9.86 -18.54 3.94
C PHE A 581 10.01 -17.34 4.89
N GLY A 582 8.91 -16.92 5.54
CA GLY A 582 8.88 -15.80 6.49
C GLY A 582 9.13 -14.43 5.88
N LYS A 583 9.05 -14.31 4.54
CA LYS A 583 9.22 -13.03 3.82
C LYS A 583 10.38 -12.22 4.42
N GLN A 584 11.53 -12.86 4.56
CA GLN A 584 12.72 -12.29 5.20
C GLN A 584 13.34 -11.24 4.30
N VAL A 585 13.70 -10.10 4.89
CA VAL A 585 14.29 -8.98 4.16
C VAL A 585 15.55 -8.51 4.87
N PHE A 586 16.65 -8.52 4.14
CA PHE A 586 17.85 -7.78 4.52
C PHE A 586 17.78 -6.36 3.94
N SER A 587 18.04 -5.35 4.75
CA SER A 587 18.14 -3.98 4.30
C SER A 587 19.43 -3.32 4.74
N LEU A 588 19.99 -2.53 3.85
CA LEU A 588 21.14 -1.68 4.13
C LEU A 588 20.77 -0.23 3.75
N VAL A 589 20.84 0.66 4.72
CA VAL A 589 20.54 2.07 4.53
C VAL A 589 21.74 2.89 4.95
N GLY A 590 22.13 3.90 4.16
CA GLY A 590 23.21 4.79 4.47
C GLY A 590 22.90 6.23 4.11
N ARG A 591 23.44 7.15 4.88
CA ARG A 591 23.39 8.60 4.62
C ARG A 591 24.77 9.20 4.93
N THR A 592 25.18 10.12 4.07
CA THR A 592 26.44 10.84 4.29
C THR A 592 26.35 12.23 3.69
N GLY A 593 27.06 13.18 4.24
CA GLY A 593 27.05 14.54 3.73
C GLY A 593 28.12 15.42 4.35
N ALA A 594 28.39 16.49 3.63
CA ALA A 594 29.25 17.56 4.09
C ALA A 594 28.65 18.92 3.78
N VAL A 595 28.80 19.87 4.66
CA VAL A 595 28.38 21.26 4.49
C VAL A 595 29.57 22.16 4.81
N GLN A 596 29.73 23.20 4.00
CA GLN A 596 30.82 24.15 4.16
C GLN A 596 30.33 25.58 3.96
N GLY A 597 30.65 26.46 4.88
CA GLY A 597 30.50 27.89 4.72
C GLY A 597 31.52 28.46 3.73
N TYR A 598 31.13 29.49 3.00
CA TYR A 598 32.04 30.20 2.10
C TYR A 598 31.93 31.73 2.23
N GLY A 599 32.90 32.47 1.67
CA GLY A 599 32.93 33.93 1.76
C GLY A 599 33.13 34.47 3.16
N GLY A 600 33.87 33.73 3.99
CA GLY A 600 34.16 34.11 5.38
C GLY A 600 33.00 33.90 6.35
N LYS A 601 31.97 33.14 5.95
CA LYS A 601 30.81 32.75 6.79
C LYS A 601 31.00 31.33 7.29
N GLU A 602 30.67 31.10 8.56
CA GLU A 602 30.57 29.78 9.15
C GLU A 602 29.21 29.14 8.82
N VAL A 603 29.13 27.81 8.97
CA VAL A 603 27.88 27.08 8.85
C VAL A 603 27.02 27.38 10.07
N PRO A 604 25.83 27.96 9.91
CA PRO A 604 24.93 28.21 11.02
C PRO A 604 24.53 26.93 11.75
N TYR A 605 24.25 27.03 13.03
CA TYR A 605 23.90 25.90 13.89
C TYR A 605 22.73 25.07 13.32
N PHE A 606 21.68 25.72 12.84
CA PHE A 606 20.49 25.09 12.26
C PHE A 606 20.71 24.44 10.88
N GLU A 607 21.89 24.60 10.27
CA GLU A 607 22.27 23.95 9.02
C GLU A 607 23.33 22.85 9.22
N ARG A 608 23.77 22.59 10.45
CA ARG A 608 24.68 21.49 10.79
C ARG A 608 23.99 20.14 10.77
N PHE A 609 24.76 19.08 10.68
CA PHE A 609 24.27 17.70 10.75
C PHE A 609 24.24 17.19 12.19
N PHE A 610 23.25 16.34 12.47
CA PHE A 610 23.03 15.68 13.75
C PHE A 610 22.65 14.23 13.53
N LEU A 611 23.12 13.32 14.41
CA LEU A 611 22.74 11.92 14.47
C LEU A 611 22.30 11.55 15.90
N GLY A 612 21.55 10.44 16.00
CA GLY A 612 20.98 9.90 17.24
C GLY A 612 19.45 9.88 17.22
N GLY A 613 18.87 8.91 17.89
CA GLY A 613 17.42 8.72 18.01
C GLY A 613 16.84 7.72 17.04
N GLY A 614 15.55 7.45 17.16
CA GLY A 614 14.82 6.39 16.49
C GLY A 614 14.83 6.40 14.96
N TYR A 615 15.29 7.50 14.34
CA TYR A 615 15.34 7.69 12.88
C TYR A 615 16.68 7.29 12.24
N ASN A 616 17.72 7.14 13.04
CA ASN A 616 19.05 6.77 12.56
C ASN A 616 19.79 5.90 13.57
N MET A 617 20.54 6.46 14.51
CA MET A 617 21.30 5.70 15.52
C MET A 617 20.42 5.43 16.74
N ARG A 618 19.78 4.27 16.76
CA ARG A 618 18.68 3.92 17.67
C ARG A 618 19.12 3.63 19.10
N GLY A 619 20.41 3.35 19.32
CA GLY A 619 20.98 3.18 20.63
C GLY A 619 21.34 4.49 21.34
N PHE A 620 21.15 5.63 20.70
CA PHE A 620 21.51 6.95 21.22
C PHE A 620 20.29 7.86 21.35
N LYS A 621 20.30 8.79 22.31
CA LYS A 621 19.29 9.84 22.39
C LYS A 621 19.27 10.71 21.14
N TYR A 622 18.13 11.35 20.90
CA TYR A 622 17.93 12.20 19.74
C TYR A 622 19.00 13.30 19.63
N ARG A 623 19.69 13.40 18.48
CA ARG A 623 20.76 14.34 18.12
C ARG A 623 22.05 14.23 18.97
N LYS A 624 22.19 13.26 19.87
CA LYS A 624 23.32 13.16 20.80
C LYS A 624 24.48 12.28 20.31
N VAL A 625 24.68 12.09 19.03
CA VAL A 625 25.88 11.46 18.44
C VAL A 625 26.80 12.56 17.94
N GLY A 626 28.08 12.52 18.36
CA GLY A 626 29.11 13.53 18.09
C GLY A 626 29.42 14.35 19.30
N LYS A 627 30.04 15.54 19.11
CA LYS A 627 30.46 16.40 20.20
C LYS A 627 29.28 17.08 20.90
N LEU A 628 29.29 17.03 22.22
CA LEU A 628 28.34 17.70 23.11
C LEU A 628 29.00 18.85 23.87
N ASP A 629 28.21 19.82 24.30
CA ASP A 629 28.66 20.85 25.23
C ASP A 629 28.89 20.23 26.61
N PRO A 630 30.07 20.43 27.24
CA PRO A 630 30.39 19.77 28.50
C PRO A 630 29.48 20.17 29.67
N THR A 631 28.82 21.31 29.59
CA THR A 631 28.00 21.86 30.69
C THR A 631 26.52 21.46 30.58
N THR A 632 25.96 21.54 29.40
CA THR A 632 24.54 21.33 29.15
C THR A 632 24.26 20.00 28.48
N GLU A 633 25.30 19.30 28.01
CA GLU A 633 25.19 18.09 27.17
C GLU A 633 24.40 18.31 25.88
N GLU A 634 24.21 19.56 25.45
CA GLU A 634 23.53 19.87 24.18
C GLU A 634 24.46 19.55 22.99
N PRO A 635 23.89 19.03 21.88
CA PRO A 635 24.67 18.65 20.70
C PRO A 635 25.21 19.89 19.97
N LEU A 636 26.49 19.90 19.70
CA LEU A 636 27.13 20.97 18.93
C LEU A 636 26.87 20.81 17.41
N GLY A 637 26.46 19.62 16.99
CA GLY A 637 26.35 19.27 15.57
C GLY A 637 27.70 19.26 14.86
N GLY A 638 27.69 18.95 13.57
CA GLY A 638 28.91 18.95 12.76
C GLY A 638 28.66 19.25 11.30
N ASN A 639 29.76 19.48 10.60
CA ASN A 639 29.72 19.84 9.19
C ASN A 639 29.93 18.65 8.27
N THR A 640 30.34 17.49 8.77
CA THR A 640 30.47 16.23 8.02
C THR A 640 29.90 15.11 8.85
N PHE A 641 29.13 14.23 8.21
CA PHE A 641 28.58 13.05 8.85
C PHE A 641 28.54 11.85 7.93
N ALA A 642 28.55 10.68 8.51
CA ALA A 642 28.19 9.44 7.85
C ALA A 642 27.40 8.55 8.80
N PHE A 643 26.44 7.83 8.27
CA PHE A 643 25.56 6.89 8.95
C PHE A 643 25.30 5.70 8.06
N ALA A 644 25.30 4.51 8.63
CA ALA A 644 24.87 3.29 7.99
C ALA A 644 24.08 2.42 8.99
N SER A 645 23.05 1.76 8.48
CA SER A 645 22.20 0.83 9.22
C SER A 645 22.02 -0.46 8.42
N ALA A 646 22.35 -1.58 9.03
CA ALA A 646 22.03 -2.91 8.52
C ALA A 646 20.88 -3.50 9.36
N GLU A 647 19.78 -3.85 8.72
CA GLU A 647 18.62 -4.43 9.41
C GLU A 647 18.21 -5.73 8.73
N TYR A 648 17.96 -6.75 9.53
CA TYR A 648 17.38 -8.01 9.09
C TYR A 648 16.01 -8.19 9.71
N SER A 649 14.96 -8.27 8.89
CA SER A 649 13.59 -8.37 9.34
C SER A 649 12.90 -9.63 8.84
N VAL A 650 12.07 -10.22 9.71
CA VAL A 650 11.33 -11.46 9.47
C VAL A 650 9.86 -11.20 9.78
N GLU A 651 8.96 -11.57 8.88
CA GLU A 651 7.52 -11.53 9.13
C GLU A 651 7.15 -12.71 10.03
N LEU A 652 6.79 -12.43 11.28
CA LEU A 652 6.35 -13.46 12.21
C LEU A 652 4.92 -13.91 11.87
N PHE A 653 4.08 -12.97 11.60
CA PHE A 653 2.70 -13.11 11.13
C PHE A 653 2.21 -11.73 10.65
N ASN A 654 1.26 -11.72 9.74
CA ASN A 654 0.72 -10.47 9.21
C ASN A 654 -0.16 -9.75 10.27
N PRO A 655 0.09 -8.47 10.62
CA PRO A 655 1.05 -7.52 9.98
C PRO A 655 2.35 -7.29 10.79
N VAL A 656 2.84 -8.23 11.57
CA VAL A 656 3.96 -8.05 12.50
C VAL A 656 5.26 -8.61 11.95
N ARG A 657 6.30 -7.77 11.91
CA ARG A 657 7.66 -8.16 11.59
C ARG A 657 8.57 -7.93 12.79
N PHE A 658 9.45 -8.87 13.04
CA PHE A 658 10.56 -8.73 13.97
C PHE A 658 11.81 -8.28 13.20
N ALA A 659 12.61 -7.40 13.79
CA ALA A 659 13.83 -6.90 13.18
C ALA A 659 14.98 -6.93 14.17
N VAL A 660 16.17 -7.23 13.67
CA VAL A 660 17.45 -7.06 14.36
C VAL A 660 18.26 -6.07 13.54
N PHE A 661 18.92 -5.12 14.19
CA PHE A 661 19.65 -4.07 13.50
C PHE A 661 21.00 -3.77 14.13
N TYR A 662 21.87 -3.20 13.30
CA TYR A 662 23.14 -2.63 13.68
C TYR A 662 23.28 -1.26 13.01
N ASP A 663 23.50 -0.22 13.81
CA ASP A 663 23.68 1.14 13.35
C ASP A 663 25.10 1.62 13.65
N ILE A 664 25.68 2.37 12.73
CA ILE A 664 27.02 2.96 12.87
C ILE A 664 27.05 4.35 12.24
N GLY A 665 27.70 5.30 12.87
CA GLY A 665 27.82 6.64 12.32
C GLY A 665 28.73 7.54 13.13
N PHE A 666 29.06 8.69 12.53
CA PHE A 666 29.83 9.75 13.16
C PHE A 666 29.38 11.13 12.69
N VAL A 667 29.66 12.14 13.49
CA VAL A 667 29.45 13.56 13.18
C VAL A 667 30.70 14.33 13.54
N ASN A 668 31.39 14.87 12.53
CA ASN A 668 32.63 15.64 12.69
C ASN A 668 32.39 17.14 12.56
N SER A 669 33.07 17.93 13.39
CA SER A 669 32.90 19.39 13.44
C SER A 669 33.33 20.09 12.16
N ASP A 670 34.40 19.59 11.51
CA ASP A 670 34.98 20.23 10.35
C ASP A 670 34.33 19.79 9.04
N SER A 671 34.32 20.68 8.05
CA SER A 671 33.81 20.38 6.73
C SER A 671 34.76 19.45 5.99
N TRP A 672 34.20 18.42 5.33
CA TRP A 672 34.94 17.41 4.55
C TRP A 672 35.88 16.54 5.40
N ASP A 673 35.65 16.51 6.69
CA ASP A 673 36.37 15.62 7.60
C ASP A 673 35.68 14.27 7.70
N TRP A 674 36.19 13.33 6.93
CA TRP A 674 35.66 11.95 6.85
C TRP A 674 36.39 10.98 7.79
N ASP A 675 37.11 11.48 8.80
CA ASP A 675 37.78 10.62 9.78
C ASP A 675 36.74 9.86 10.63
N PRO A 676 36.69 8.53 10.55
CA PRO A 676 35.73 7.72 11.30
C PRO A 676 36.26 7.36 12.71
N SER A 677 37.36 7.94 13.20
CA SER A 677 37.99 7.54 14.48
C SER A 677 37.01 7.63 15.65
N ASP A 678 36.18 8.66 15.68
CA ASP A 678 35.19 8.93 16.73
C ASP A 678 33.79 8.40 16.40
N TYR A 679 33.69 7.25 15.65
CA TYR A 679 32.40 6.68 15.35
C TYR A 679 31.68 6.15 16.59
N CYS A 680 30.36 6.27 16.57
CA CYS A 680 29.47 5.58 17.50
C CYS A 680 28.82 4.39 16.78
N SER A 681 28.48 3.37 17.54
CA SER A 681 27.71 2.22 17.01
C SER A 681 26.78 1.64 18.05
N ASP A 682 25.70 1.08 17.59
CA ASP A 682 24.70 0.40 18.41
C ASP A 682 24.16 -0.83 17.69
N PHE A 683 23.53 -1.70 18.47
CA PHE A 683 22.73 -2.80 17.96
C PHE A 683 21.40 -2.82 18.67
N GLY A 684 20.43 -3.52 18.09
CA GLY A 684 19.15 -3.64 18.76
C GLY A 684 18.20 -4.57 18.08
N VAL A 685 17.03 -4.64 18.69
CA VAL A 685 15.88 -5.43 18.22
C VAL A 685 14.66 -4.56 18.16
N GLY A 686 13.71 -4.92 17.30
CA GLY A 686 12.49 -4.14 17.21
C GLY A 686 11.35 -4.86 16.50
N PHE A 687 10.19 -4.25 16.59
CA PHE A 687 8.99 -4.68 15.90
C PHE A 687 8.52 -3.63 14.90
N ARG A 688 8.00 -4.11 13.79
CA ARG A 688 7.43 -3.33 12.70
C ARG A 688 6.01 -3.83 12.50
N VAL A 689 5.02 -2.96 12.65
CA VAL A 689 3.60 -3.33 12.53
C VAL A 689 2.92 -2.31 11.62
N LEU A 690 2.16 -2.78 10.64
CA LEU A 690 1.29 -1.92 9.84
C LEU A 690 -0.13 -1.96 10.42
N LEU A 691 -0.45 -1.05 11.31
CA LEU A 691 -1.73 -1.01 12.00
C LEU A 691 -2.67 0.01 11.34
N MET A 692 -3.83 -0.44 10.84
CA MET A 692 -4.82 0.41 10.15
C MET A 692 -4.21 1.27 9.00
N GLY A 693 -3.18 0.74 8.33
CA GLY A 693 -2.47 1.46 7.27
C GLY A 693 -1.42 2.46 7.77
N ALA A 694 -1.23 2.59 9.09
CA ALA A 694 -0.20 3.43 9.69
C ALA A 694 0.97 2.55 10.17
N PRO A 695 2.23 2.93 9.88
CA PRO A 695 3.39 2.20 10.36
C PRO A 695 3.60 2.45 11.87
N MET A 696 3.85 1.38 12.60
CA MET A 696 4.26 1.40 14.00
C MET A 696 5.63 0.75 14.13
N ARG A 697 6.54 1.39 14.85
CA ARG A 697 7.87 0.87 15.15
C ARG A 697 8.12 0.92 16.65
N ILE A 698 8.70 -0.15 17.13
CA ILE A 698 9.17 -0.28 18.52
C ILE A 698 10.61 -0.78 18.44
N ASP A 699 11.57 -0.01 18.91
CA ASP A 699 12.98 -0.38 18.87
C ASP A 699 13.60 -0.28 20.27
N LEU A 700 14.40 -1.29 20.61
CA LEU A 700 15.31 -1.28 21.76
C LEU A 700 16.74 -1.27 21.21
N GLY A 701 17.44 -0.15 21.39
CA GLY A 701 18.81 0.03 20.93
C GLY A 701 19.79 0.04 22.10
N PHE A 702 20.93 -0.61 21.92
CA PHE A 702 22.00 -0.74 22.92
C PHE A 702 23.29 -0.18 22.34
N PRO A 703 23.88 0.86 22.92
CA PRO A 703 25.17 1.37 22.50
C PRO A 703 26.25 0.27 22.62
N LEU A 704 27.09 0.14 21.59
CA LEU A 704 28.27 -0.74 21.57
C LEU A 704 29.54 0.05 21.69
N LYS A 705 29.67 1.13 20.92
CA LYS A 705 30.75 2.10 21.02
C LYS A 705 30.12 3.49 21.09
N ALA A 706 30.34 4.16 22.19
CA ALA A 706 29.91 5.52 22.46
C ALA A 706 31.11 6.37 22.85
N GLY A 707 31.01 7.70 22.66
CA GLY A 707 31.92 8.66 23.24
C GLY A 707 31.69 8.82 24.74
N ASP A 708 32.58 9.50 25.43
CA ASP A 708 32.56 9.64 26.89
C ASP A 708 31.29 10.27 27.47
N HIS A 709 30.54 11.01 26.65
CA HIS A 709 29.31 11.71 27.05
C HIS A 709 28.06 11.24 26.31
N ASN A 710 28.14 10.20 25.48
CA ASN A 710 27.06 9.74 24.61
C ASN A 710 26.45 8.40 25.05
N ASP A 711 27.02 7.75 26.08
CA ASP A 711 26.48 6.46 26.60
C ASP A 711 25.39 6.71 27.64
N ASP A 712 24.19 6.80 27.20
CA ASP A 712 22.98 6.90 28.04
C ASP A 712 22.34 5.52 28.33
N GLY A 713 23.03 4.42 28.02
CA GLY A 713 22.52 3.06 28.14
C GLY A 713 21.45 2.72 27.09
N MET A 714 20.66 1.70 27.38
CA MET A 714 19.59 1.23 26.47
C MET A 714 18.60 2.36 26.15
N GLN A 715 18.30 2.52 24.85
CA GLN A 715 17.32 3.49 24.36
C GLN A 715 16.06 2.77 23.86
N PHE A 716 14.92 3.26 24.31
CA PHE A 716 13.61 2.85 23.83
C PHE A 716 13.08 3.87 22.84
N ASN A 717 12.82 3.43 21.62
CA ASN A 717 12.22 4.26 20.57
C ASN A 717 10.87 3.70 20.15
N PHE A 718 9.85 4.55 20.18
CA PHE A 718 8.52 4.24 19.72
C PHE A 718 8.07 5.29 18.71
N SER A 719 7.41 4.82 17.63
CA SER A 719 6.72 5.71 16.70
C SER A 719 5.49 5.01 16.13
N PHE A 720 4.43 5.79 15.95
CA PHE A 720 3.17 5.35 15.34
C PHE A 720 2.62 6.45 14.44
N GLY A 721 2.21 6.08 13.22
CA GLY A 721 1.59 6.99 12.25
C GLY A 721 2.55 8.01 11.63
N THR A 722 3.83 7.99 12.02
CA THR A 722 4.85 8.85 11.42
C THR A 722 5.62 8.06 10.36
N VAL A 723 5.75 8.64 9.16
CA VAL A 723 6.53 8.07 8.06
C VAL A 723 7.90 8.74 8.04
N PHE A 724 8.96 7.95 8.06
CA PHE A 724 10.34 8.42 8.12
C PHE A 724 11.03 8.39 6.76
#